data_81c8e50f36b59f5806ba3fcfcee9a6a4
#
_entry.id   81c8e50f36b59f5806ba3fcfcee9a6a4
#
_cell.length_a   1.000
_cell.length_b   1.000
_cell.length_c   1.000
_cell.angle_alpha   90.00
_cell.angle_beta   90.00
_cell.angle_gamma   90.00
#
_symmetry.space_group_name_H-M   'P 1'
#
loop_
_entity.id
_entity.type
_entity.pdbx_description
1 polymer ?
#
loop_
_entity_poly.entity_id
_entity_poly.type
_entity_poly.pdbx_seq_one_letter_code
_entity_poly.pdbx_strand_id
1 'polypeptide(L)'
;MRKFILMSATLLAFASSVCAQSVWDRNHLEKVKAQLHRPMYGAAYEALLKNADSLLSVEPLSVMVKKKVAPSGDPHAYLSLARYYHPDPSKADGLPYVNRDGVTNPEINLYDRNRLGETAGRISTLALAWYLNGNEDYAAKATELIDAWFLNPATRMNPNFEYAQMIPGVNDGRGRCYGVIDGYSFIEMLDGIALLEGSKAWTGKQNKQLRKWFGSLLDWMLNSEQGLEEAAQANNHSVAYDTQAIALALYAGRDDVAKKIISDFPEKRMFRQIAPDGRQPHEMRRTLSYHYSHYNLTHFIDIFLMARKLGLKIDDKVSPDGRSFYKAMDFIASYLDKDLDEWPGQQLSGYEGKKQDVARDLWRVAEFIDTTRSDYRDLYQKTRIFNPEDRFTLLYYTPDDVDDAFVSAGNSLRYAISRVNDEKKKEDNASKRRVNPRSVDKDGKMTLVHPHDWVSGFFPGELWMMYEFTNDPYWRQEAVSHTWPIEEAKWHGGTHDLGFMIGGSFGKAWELTGEQSYFDVVRQASETLCTRFHPEVGAIRSWDHNRDRWRYPVIIDNMMNLEMLFKMSESTGDPKFRDVAVSHADVTLRNHFRPDGSSYHVVDYDPSDGSVRMKMTHQGYSDDSFWSRGQGWGLYGYTMCYRFTHDPRYLEHARKIADWFLNIPGMPSDHIPYWDMKVPGVDVADNPDIPRDASAASLIASGLYELAQYSDTEKAADYYYLEALLRKRNLKESKK
;
A
#
# COMPACT_ATOMS: atom_id res chain seq x y z
N MET A 1 16.00 55.07 -15.04
CA MET A 1 16.37 54.49 -13.74
C MET A 1 15.37 54.88 -12.64
N ARG A 2 14.04 54.60 -12.84
CA ARG A 2 12.97 54.88 -11.84
C ARG A 2 11.74 53.95 -12.01
N LYS A 3 11.93 52.70 -12.49
CA LYS A 3 10.86 51.69 -12.61
C LYS A 3 11.22 50.33 -12.04
N PHE A 4 12.27 50.20 -11.23
CA PHE A 4 12.74 48.92 -10.66
C PHE A 4 12.67 48.86 -9.11
N ILE A 5 12.01 49.80 -8.43
CA ILE A 5 11.97 49.84 -6.95
C ILE A 5 10.57 49.54 -6.38
N LEU A 6 9.55 49.24 -7.21
CA LEU A 6 8.19 48.97 -6.70
C LEU A 6 7.77 47.47 -6.75
N MET A 7 8.69 46.55 -7.02
CA MET A 7 8.37 45.11 -7.07
C MET A 7 8.96 44.30 -5.91
N SER A 8 9.67 44.92 -4.98
CA SER A 8 10.30 44.23 -3.82
C SER A 8 9.58 44.46 -2.48
N ALA A 9 8.48 45.23 -2.45
CA ALA A 9 7.77 45.51 -1.20
C ALA A 9 6.51 44.65 -0.97
N THR A 10 6.13 43.77 -1.94
CA THR A 10 4.93 42.91 -1.82
C THR A 10 5.24 41.47 -1.43
N LEU A 11 6.51 41.09 -1.29
CA LEU A 11 6.94 39.74 -0.92
C LEU A 11 7.25 39.57 0.57
N LEU A 12 7.11 40.60 1.39
CA LEU A 12 7.43 40.55 2.83
C LEU A 12 6.21 40.51 3.77
N ALA A 13 4.99 40.44 3.23
CA ALA A 13 3.76 40.40 4.04
C ALA A 13 3.13 38.99 4.13
N PHE A 14 3.73 37.95 3.53
CA PHE A 14 3.21 36.56 3.57
C PHE A 14 3.94 35.61 4.55
N ALA A 15 4.84 36.15 5.36
CA ALA A 15 5.70 35.30 6.23
C ALA A 15 5.15 35.06 7.65
N SER A 16 3.91 35.48 7.97
CA SER A 16 3.38 35.34 9.35
C SER A 16 2.10 34.52 9.52
N SER A 17 1.67 33.74 8.52
CA SER A 17 0.51 32.84 8.66
C SER A 17 0.83 31.32 8.53
N VAL A 18 2.08 30.92 8.68
CA VAL A 18 2.54 29.58 8.33
C VAL A 18 2.26 28.51 9.41
N CYS A 19 1.71 28.86 10.58
CA CYS A 19 1.73 27.94 11.73
C CYS A 19 0.35 27.56 12.31
N ALA A 20 -0.70 27.46 11.51
CA ALA A 20 -2.02 27.04 12.01
C ALA A 20 -2.25 25.51 11.93
N GLN A 21 -1.45 24.77 11.17
CA GLN A 21 -1.55 23.31 11.07
C GLN A 21 -0.76 22.61 12.17
N SER A 22 -1.33 21.54 12.74
CA SER A 22 -0.74 20.77 13.82
C SER A 22 0.01 19.53 13.33
N VAL A 23 -0.67 18.55 12.77
CA VAL A 23 -0.08 17.25 12.37
C VAL A 23 0.02 17.05 10.87
N TRP A 24 -0.79 17.76 10.06
CA TRP A 24 -0.68 17.66 8.60
C TRP A 24 0.49 18.49 8.07
N ASP A 25 1.21 17.93 7.09
CA ASP A 25 2.31 18.64 6.43
C ASP A 25 1.83 19.33 5.15
N ARG A 26 1.89 20.68 5.14
CA ARG A 26 1.41 21.46 4.00
C ARG A 26 2.27 21.25 2.76
N ASN A 27 3.58 21.05 2.92
CA ASN A 27 4.45 20.81 1.76
C ASN A 27 4.14 19.47 1.12
N HIS A 28 3.80 18.44 1.93
CA HIS A 28 3.31 17.17 1.42
C HIS A 28 2.00 17.36 0.66
N LEU A 29 1.02 18.06 1.23
CA LEU A 29 -0.28 18.32 0.57
C LEU A 29 -0.15 19.09 -0.74
N GLU A 30 0.80 20.05 -0.85
CA GLU A 30 1.10 20.74 -2.12
C GLU A 30 1.66 19.77 -3.17
N LYS A 31 2.56 18.86 -2.78
CA LYS A 31 3.06 17.81 -3.67
C LYS A 31 1.94 16.88 -4.15
N VAL A 32 1.07 16.44 -3.24
CA VAL A 32 -0.12 15.63 -3.56
C VAL A 32 -1.01 16.34 -4.57
N LYS A 33 -1.35 17.62 -4.29
CA LYS A 33 -2.18 18.44 -5.19
C LYS A 33 -1.61 18.56 -6.59
N ALA A 34 -0.29 18.70 -6.72
CA ALA A 34 0.40 18.75 -8.01
C ALA A 34 0.43 17.40 -8.74
N GLN A 35 0.21 16.30 -8.04
CA GLN A 35 0.38 14.92 -8.54
C GLN A 35 -0.93 14.09 -8.50
N LEU A 36 -2.11 14.73 -8.41
CA LEU A 36 -3.41 14.02 -8.41
C LEU A 36 -3.67 13.16 -9.66
N HIS A 37 -2.91 13.38 -10.73
CA HIS A 37 -2.95 12.56 -11.95
C HIS A 37 -2.28 11.18 -11.78
N ARG A 38 -1.47 10.97 -10.72
CA ARG A 38 -0.89 9.65 -10.43
C ARG A 38 -1.98 8.68 -9.97
N PRO A 39 -1.99 7.42 -10.44
CA PRO A 39 -3.04 6.44 -10.13
C PRO A 39 -3.36 6.31 -8.63
N MET A 40 -2.35 6.21 -7.78
CA MET A 40 -2.52 6.06 -6.34
C MET A 40 -3.15 7.29 -5.69
N TYR A 41 -2.66 8.50 -6.00
CA TYR A 41 -3.27 9.74 -5.50
C TYR A 41 -4.64 9.99 -6.11
N GLY A 42 -4.84 9.66 -7.39
CA GLY A 42 -6.13 9.78 -8.08
C GLY A 42 -7.21 8.94 -7.42
N ALA A 43 -6.92 7.67 -7.10
CA ALA A 43 -7.87 6.79 -6.43
C ALA A 43 -8.30 7.32 -5.04
N ALA A 44 -7.33 7.75 -4.22
CA ALA A 44 -7.62 8.33 -2.90
C ALA A 44 -8.39 9.66 -3.01
N TYR A 45 -8.08 10.47 -4.02
CA TYR A 45 -8.75 11.72 -4.28
C TYR A 45 -10.20 11.52 -4.75
N GLU A 46 -10.48 10.60 -5.65
CA GLU A 46 -11.83 10.24 -6.08
C GLU A 46 -12.69 9.74 -4.91
N ALA A 47 -12.12 8.90 -4.03
CA ALA A 47 -12.77 8.44 -2.82
C ALA A 47 -13.06 9.60 -1.85
N LEU A 48 -12.13 10.55 -1.69
CA LEU A 48 -12.32 11.76 -0.90
C LEU A 48 -13.48 12.60 -1.46
N LEU A 49 -13.51 12.83 -2.79
CA LEU A 49 -14.57 13.62 -3.42
C LEU A 49 -15.94 12.96 -3.26
N LYS A 50 -16.04 11.65 -3.51
CA LYS A 50 -17.28 10.89 -3.28
C LYS A 50 -17.81 11.05 -1.85
N ASN A 51 -16.90 11.03 -0.88
CA ASN A 51 -17.23 11.26 0.53
C ASN A 51 -17.69 12.71 0.76
N ALA A 52 -16.95 13.70 0.24
CA ALA A 52 -17.28 15.11 0.38
C ALA A 52 -18.62 15.46 -0.27
N ASP A 53 -18.93 14.92 -1.45
CA ASP A 53 -20.21 15.09 -2.14
C ASP A 53 -21.39 14.59 -1.29
N SER A 54 -21.23 13.42 -0.64
CA SER A 54 -22.26 12.87 0.25
C SER A 54 -22.53 13.77 1.46
N LEU A 55 -21.53 14.57 1.86
CA LEU A 55 -21.64 15.48 3.01
C LEU A 55 -22.32 16.82 2.67
N LEU A 56 -22.48 17.19 1.41
CA LEU A 56 -23.10 18.46 1.02
C LEU A 56 -24.56 18.58 1.48
N SER A 57 -25.28 17.47 1.53
CA SER A 57 -26.71 17.40 1.91
C SER A 57 -26.96 17.07 3.39
N VAL A 58 -25.92 16.83 4.21
CA VAL A 58 -26.12 16.44 5.60
C VAL A 58 -26.49 17.64 6.47
N GLU A 59 -27.40 17.43 7.42
CA GLU A 59 -27.74 18.47 8.41
C GLU A 59 -26.60 18.68 9.41
N PRO A 60 -26.33 19.94 9.81
CA PRO A 60 -25.35 20.24 10.83
C PRO A 60 -25.72 19.62 12.18
N LEU A 61 -24.72 19.03 12.83
CA LEU A 61 -24.84 18.56 14.21
C LEU A 61 -24.39 19.67 15.18
N SER A 62 -24.96 19.66 16.38
CA SER A 62 -24.54 20.55 17.48
C SER A 62 -24.83 19.88 18.82
N VAL A 63 -24.38 20.49 19.91
CA VAL A 63 -24.72 20.05 21.27
C VAL A 63 -26.26 20.12 21.58
N MET A 64 -27.00 20.85 20.74
CA MET A 64 -28.47 20.98 20.91
C MET A 64 -29.25 19.74 20.51
N VAL A 65 -28.66 18.80 19.74
CA VAL A 65 -29.38 17.59 19.26
C VAL A 65 -29.19 16.38 20.16
N LYS A 66 -28.46 16.49 21.28
CA LYS A 66 -28.36 15.40 22.25
C LYS A 66 -29.68 15.10 22.96
N LYS A 67 -29.90 13.83 23.31
CA LYS A 67 -31.11 13.37 23.98
C LYS A 67 -31.08 13.52 25.51
N LYS A 68 -29.94 13.87 26.07
CA LYS A 68 -29.72 14.04 27.50
C LYS A 68 -29.28 15.47 27.79
N VAL A 69 -29.67 16.02 28.94
CA VAL A 69 -29.28 17.39 29.34
C VAL A 69 -28.29 17.28 30.49
N ALA A 70 -27.27 18.18 30.47
CA ALA A 70 -26.34 18.29 31.58
C ALA A 70 -27.04 18.66 32.90
N PRO A 71 -26.47 18.29 34.06
CA PRO A 71 -27.01 18.62 35.36
C PRO A 71 -27.22 20.13 35.60
N SER A 72 -26.45 20.98 34.94
CA SER A 72 -26.64 22.44 34.97
C SER A 72 -27.95 22.94 34.32
N GLY A 73 -28.61 22.09 33.52
CA GLY A 73 -29.74 22.51 32.71
C GLY A 73 -29.36 23.33 31.47
N ASP A 74 -28.09 23.66 31.27
CA ASP A 74 -27.61 24.41 30.10
C ASP A 74 -27.53 23.51 28.86
N PRO A 75 -28.33 23.77 27.81
CA PRO A 75 -28.29 22.99 26.58
C PRO A 75 -27.00 23.12 25.79
N HIS A 76 -26.24 24.18 26.00
CA HIS A 76 -24.92 24.42 25.36
C HIS A 76 -23.78 23.66 26.02
N ALA A 77 -23.99 23.06 27.19
CA ALA A 77 -22.99 22.25 27.86
C ALA A 77 -22.72 20.96 27.10
N TYR A 78 -21.46 20.69 26.85
CA TYR A 78 -21.04 19.37 26.33
C TYR A 78 -21.30 18.29 27.38
N LEU A 79 -21.90 17.17 26.97
CA LEU A 79 -22.21 16.06 27.86
C LEU A 79 -21.84 14.73 27.21
N SER A 80 -20.97 13.93 27.83
CA SER A 80 -20.69 12.57 27.39
C SER A 80 -20.71 11.55 28.52
N LEU A 81 -20.94 10.28 28.15
CA LEU A 81 -20.98 9.14 29.08
C LEU A 81 -19.57 8.50 29.13
N ALA A 82 -19.14 8.10 30.32
CA ALA A 82 -17.92 7.30 30.49
C ALA A 82 -18.07 5.97 29.75
N ARG A 83 -17.21 5.78 28.72
CA ARG A 83 -17.36 4.77 27.65
C ARG A 83 -17.55 3.33 28.13
N TYR A 84 -16.87 2.96 29.23
CA TYR A 84 -16.83 1.59 29.76
C TYR A 84 -17.69 1.39 31.00
N TYR A 85 -18.57 2.37 31.34
CA TYR A 85 -19.47 2.28 32.49
C TYR A 85 -20.87 1.87 32.04
N HIS A 86 -21.42 0.88 32.71
CA HIS A 86 -22.70 0.26 32.39
C HIS A 86 -23.63 0.30 33.62
N PRO A 87 -24.95 0.25 33.45
CA PRO A 87 -25.86 0.09 34.56
C PRO A 87 -25.45 -1.09 35.46
N ASP A 88 -25.53 -0.89 36.79
CA ASP A 88 -25.29 -1.96 37.76
C ASP A 88 -26.43 -2.96 37.72
N PRO A 89 -26.22 -4.22 37.27
CA PRO A 89 -27.29 -5.21 37.14
C PRO A 89 -27.83 -5.68 38.48
N SER A 90 -27.17 -5.39 39.59
CA SER A 90 -27.62 -5.74 40.96
C SER A 90 -28.64 -4.74 41.55
N LYS A 91 -28.85 -3.61 40.87
CA LYS A 91 -29.72 -2.51 41.35
C LYS A 91 -30.90 -2.24 40.40
N ALA A 92 -32.06 -1.96 40.98
CA ALA A 92 -33.26 -1.74 40.19
C ALA A 92 -33.20 -0.51 39.29
N ASP A 93 -32.52 0.55 39.72
CA ASP A 93 -32.25 1.79 38.94
C ASP A 93 -30.95 1.76 38.14
N GLY A 94 -30.14 0.71 38.30
CA GLY A 94 -28.85 0.57 37.66
C GLY A 94 -27.77 1.52 38.16
N LEU A 95 -27.99 2.24 39.28
CA LEU A 95 -27.10 3.31 39.75
C LEU A 95 -26.32 2.93 41.02
N PRO A 96 -25.06 3.42 41.15
CA PRO A 96 -24.21 4.04 40.11
C PRO A 96 -23.76 3.04 39.06
N TYR A 97 -23.45 3.51 37.83
CA TYR A 97 -22.90 2.65 36.79
C TYR A 97 -21.55 2.04 37.21
N VAL A 98 -21.30 0.82 36.77
CA VAL A 98 -20.12 0.04 37.08
C VAL A 98 -19.17 -0.11 35.87
N ASN A 99 -17.87 -0.15 36.10
CA ASN A 99 -16.86 -0.27 35.05
C ASN A 99 -16.80 -1.68 34.45
N ARG A 100 -16.70 -1.76 33.11
CA ARG A 100 -16.39 -2.97 32.34
C ARG A 100 -15.31 -2.61 31.32
N ASP A 101 -14.03 -2.60 31.76
CA ASP A 101 -12.92 -2.14 30.93
C ASP A 101 -12.85 -2.87 29.59
N GLY A 102 -12.68 -2.11 28.50
CA GLY A 102 -12.64 -2.62 27.14
C GLY A 102 -14.02 -2.87 26.49
N VAL A 103 -15.14 -2.80 27.23
CA VAL A 103 -16.49 -3.02 26.70
C VAL A 103 -17.24 -1.69 26.58
N THR A 104 -17.50 -1.27 25.35
CA THR A 104 -18.20 0.00 25.08
C THR A 104 -19.69 -0.08 25.42
N ASN A 105 -20.19 0.87 26.21
CA ASN A 105 -21.62 1.03 26.47
C ASN A 105 -22.33 1.68 25.27
N PRO A 106 -23.32 1.04 24.63
CA PRO A 106 -24.05 1.60 23.48
C PRO A 106 -24.82 2.89 23.78
N GLU A 107 -25.13 3.20 25.05
CA GLU A 107 -25.78 4.45 25.44
C GLU A 107 -24.96 5.70 25.11
N ILE A 108 -23.67 5.59 24.84
CA ILE A 108 -22.82 6.73 24.40
C ILE A 108 -23.44 7.47 23.20
N ASN A 109 -24.23 6.79 22.36
CA ASN A 109 -24.93 7.38 21.20
C ASN A 109 -26.04 8.40 21.58
N LEU A 110 -26.44 8.44 22.84
CA LEU A 110 -27.42 9.42 23.34
C LEU A 110 -26.79 10.77 23.72
N TYR A 111 -25.45 10.82 23.72
CA TYR A 111 -24.61 11.93 24.18
C TYR A 111 -23.81 12.57 23.06
N ASP A 112 -23.00 13.58 23.36
CA ASP A 112 -22.33 14.43 22.35
C ASP A 112 -21.07 13.83 21.73
N ARG A 113 -20.39 12.89 22.38
CA ARG A 113 -19.05 12.42 21.96
C ARG A 113 -19.00 11.96 20.51
N ASN A 114 -19.89 11.08 20.09
CA ASN A 114 -19.88 10.56 18.71
C ASN A 114 -20.24 11.64 17.70
N ARG A 115 -21.13 12.57 18.06
CA ARG A 115 -21.51 13.72 17.21
C ARG A 115 -20.36 14.70 17.03
N LEU A 116 -19.57 14.92 18.09
CA LEU A 116 -18.37 15.75 18.02
C LEU A 116 -17.35 15.15 17.06
N GLY A 117 -17.03 13.87 17.23
CA GLY A 117 -16.10 13.14 16.33
C GLY A 117 -16.58 13.14 14.89
N GLU A 118 -17.88 12.91 14.66
CA GLU A 118 -18.50 12.93 13.34
C GLU A 118 -18.42 14.33 12.70
N THR A 119 -18.72 15.39 13.46
CA THR A 119 -18.60 16.78 12.97
C THR A 119 -17.15 17.11 12.61
N ALA A 120 -16.20 16.73 13.47
CA ALA A 120 -14.78 16.96 13.21
C ALA A 120 -14.29 16.25 11.93
N GLY A 121 -14.70 14.98 11.74
CA GLY A 121 -14.40 14.20 10.53
C GLY A 121 -15.01 14.81 9.26
N ARG A 122 -16.27 15.25 9.33
CA ARG A 122 -16.95 15.93 8.20
C ARG A 122 -16.25 17.22 7.81
N ILE A 123 -15.89 18.08 8.78
CA ILE A 123 -15.18 19.33 8.53
C ILE A 123 -13.82 19.06 7.88
N SER A 124 -13.03 18.14 8.43
CA SER A 124 -11.70 17.83 7.89
C SER A 124 -11.76 17.22 6.48
N THR A 125 -12.79 16.42 6.17
CA THR A 125 -13.01 15.85 4.83
C THR A 125 -13.35 16.93 3.81
N LEU A 126 -14.32 17.79 4.12
CA LEU A 126 -14.76 18.89 3.24
C LEU A 126 -13.63 19.91 3.01
N ALA A 127 -12.89 20.26 4.05
CA ALA A 127 -11.79 21.19 3.97
C ALA A 127 -10.63 20.65 3.11
N LEU A 128 -10.28 19.38 3.26
CA LEU A 128 -9.27 18.73 2.42
C LEU A 128 -9.71 18.66 0.95
N ALA A 129 -10.98 18.31 0.70
CA ALA A 129 -11.54 18.27 -0.66
C ALA A 129 -11.49 19.66 -1.33
N TRP A 130 -11.92 20.72 -0.62
CA TRP A 130 -11.80 22.10 -1.09
C TRP A 130 -10.34 22.47 -1.41
N TYR A 131 -9.43 22.18 -0.52
CA TYR A 131 -8.02 22.51 -0.70
C TYR A 131 -7.43 21.90 -1.97
N LEU A 132 -7.79 20.66 -2.28
CA LEU A 132 -7.27 19.95 -3.44
C LEU A 132 -7.88 20.40 -4.76
N ASN A 133 -9.18 20.78 -4.80
CA ASN A 133 -9.86 21.12 -6.06
C ASN A 133 -10.43 22.53 -6.16
N GLY A 134 -10.51 23.29 -5.05
CA GLY A 134 -11.03 24.65 -5.03
C GLY A 134 -12.55 24.78 -5.15
N ASN A 135 -13.33 23.68 -5.00
CA ASN A 135 -14.79 23.74 -5.03
C ASN A 135 -15.33 24.41 -3.76
N GLU A 136 -15.85 25.64 -3.90
CA GLU A 136 -16.34 26.46 -2.79
C GLU A 136 -17.56 25.87 -2.08
N ASP A 137 -18.33 24.96 -2.67
CA ASP A 137 -19.45 24.29 -2.01
C ASP A 137 -18.97 23.46 -0.80
N TYR A 138 -17.79 22.81 -0.93
CA TYR A 138 -17.18 22.09 0.19
C TYR A 138 -16.77 23.02 1.32
N ALA A 139 -16.15 24.17 0.99
CA ALA A 139 -15.77 25.16 1.99
C ALA A 139 -16.99 25.80 2.66
N ALA A 140 -18.05 26.08 1.91
CA ALA A 140 -19.31 26.61 2.43
C ALA A 140 -19.95 25.63 3.40
N LYS A 141 -19.99 24.34 3.04
CA LYS A 141 -20.54 23.30 3.93
C LYS A 141 -19.68 23.10 5.19
N ALA A 142 -18.37 23.07 5.06
CA ALA A 142 -17.46 23.02 6.22
C ALA A 142 -17.69 24.23 7.15
N THR A 143 -17.84 25.43 6.59
CA THR A 143 -18.13 26.66 7.36
C THR A 143 -19.47 26.57 8.09
N GLU A 144 -20.51 26.03 7.45
CA GLU A 144 -21.82 25.80 8.07
C GLU A 144 -21.72 24.87 9.31
N LEU A 145 -20.96 23.77 9.17
CA LEU A 145 -20.75 22.82 10.28
C LEU A 145 -19.94 23.44 11.42
N ILE A 146 -18.93 24.26 11.09
CA ILE A 146 -18.13 25.02 12.07
C ILE A 146 -19.02 26.02 12.80
N ASP A 147 -19.84 26.77 12.06
CA ASP A 147 -20.75 27.75 12.64
C ASP A 147 -21.71 27.08 13.65
N ALA A 148 -22.35 26.00 13.27
CA ALA A 148 -23.32 25.29 14.09
C ALA A 148 -22.72 24.78 15.41
N TRP A 149 -21.49 24.28 15.41
CA TRP A 149 -20.89 23.70 16.61
C TRP A 149 -20.15 24.71 17.49
N PHE A 150 -19.54 25.75 16.91
CA PHE A 150 -18.60 26.60 17.63
C PHE A 150 -18.96 28.11 17.65
N LEU A 151 -19.66 28.62 16.63
CA LEU A 151 -19.79 30.07 16.46
C LEU A 151 -21.21 30.60 16.68
N ASN A 152 -22.25 29.89 16.22
CA ASN A 152 -23.62 30.34 16.28
C ASN A 152 -24.12 30.40 17.74
N PRO A 153 -24.47 31.56 18.26
CA PRO A 153 -24.94 31.69 19.66
C PRO A 153 -26.12 30.81 20.06
N ALA A 154 -26.94 30.41 19.08
CA ALA A 154 -28.15 29.57 19.38
C ALA A 154 -27.79 28.07 19.49
N THR A 155 -26.64 27.64 18.98
CA THR A 155 -26.35 26.18 18.88
C THR A 155 -24.96 25.79 19.35
N ARG A 156 -24.04 26.77 19.51
CA ARG A 156 -22.63 26.50 19.82
C ARG A 156 -22.44 25.83 21.18
N MET A 157 -21.43 24.96 21.24
CA MET A 157 -20.91 24.36 22.46
C MET A 157 -20.23 25.42 23.36
N ASN A 158 -20.36 25.31 24.67
CA ASN A 158 -19.50 26.03 25.61
C ASN A 158 -18.07 25.50 25.53
N PRO A 159 -17.03 26.34 25.61
CA PRO A 159 -15.63 25.95 25.44
C PRO A 159 -15.08 25.28 26.71
N ASN A 160 -15.67 24.16 27.12
CA ASN A 160 -15.22 23.34 28.24
C ASN A 160 -15.78 21.90 28.14
N PHE A 161 -15.20 21.00 28.92
CA PHE A 161 -15.58 19.62 29.06
C PHE A 161 -16.08 19.26 30.48
N GLU A 162 -16.75 20.18 31.16
CA GLU A 162 -17.16 20.03 32.55
C GLU A 162 -18.03 18.78 32.80
N TYR A 163 -18.85 18.38 31.81
CA TYR A 163 -19.72 17.20 31.93
C TYR A 163 -19.28 16.05 31.00
N ALA A 164 -18.00 16.06 30.56
CA ALA A 164 -17.48 15.01 29.70
C ALA A 164 -17.19 13.72 30.53
N GLN A 165 -17.54 12.58 29.93
CA GLN A 165 -17.37 11.24 30.51
C GLN A 165 -17.94 11.12 31.93
N MET A 166 -19.11 11.68 32.15
CA MET A 166 -19.81 11.53 33.43
C MET A 166 -20.20 10.06 33.67
N ILE A 167 -20.32 9.69 34.96
CA ILE A 167 -20.80 8.37 35.38
C ILE A 167 -22.15 8.57 36.03
N PRO A 168 -23.24 7.99 35.50
CA PRO A 168 -24.57 8.07 36.14
C PRO A 168 -24.55 7.57 37.58
N GLY A 169 -25.10 8.38 38.49
CA GLY A 169 -25.13 8.09 39.93
C GLY A 169 -23.83 8.42 40.68
N VAL A 170 -22.85 9.09 40.05
CA VAL A 170 -21.60 9.53 40.66
C VAL A 170 -21.42 11.04 40.49
N ASN A 171 -20.92 11.72 41.53
CA ASN A 171 -20.49 13.12 41.51
C ASN A 171 -21.55 14.09 40.91
N ASP A 172 -22.80 13.89 41.28
CA ASP A 172 -23.96 14.70 40.84
C ASP A 172 -24.03 14.88 39.31
N GLY A 173 -23.48 13.90 38.54
CA GLY A 173 -23.44 13.90 37.10
C GLY A 173 -22.37 14.84 36.49
N ARG A 174 -21.46 15.42 37.31
CA ARG A 174 -20.28 16.15 36.80
C ARG A 174 -19.34 15.15 36.07
N GLY A 175 -18.70 15.62 35.02
CA GLY A 175 -17.72 14.86 34.26
C GLY A 175 -16.45 14.52 35.05
N ARG A 176 -15.63 13.63 34.49
CA ARG A 176 -14.33 13.25 35.03
C ARG A 176 -13.21 13.96 34.28
N CYS A 177 -12.02 14.01 34.86
CA CYS A 177 -10.80 14.46 34.17
C CYS A 177 -10.59 13.73 32.84
N TYR A 178 -10.81 12.41 32.81
CA TYR A 178 -10.74 11.58 31.60
C TYR A 178 -11.62 12.04 30.43
N GLY A 179 -12.61 12.93 30.69
CA GLY A 179 -13.45 13.50 29.68
C GLY A 179 -12.74 14.47 28.73
N VAL A 180 -11.62 15.06 29.14
CA VAL A 180 -10.80 15.97 28.31
C VAL A 180 -10.34 15.29 27.01
N ILE A 181 -10.12 13.96 27.02
CA ILE A 181 -9.72 13.19 25.83
C ILE A 181 -10.77 13.20 24.69
N ASP A 182 -12.03 13.54 24.98
CA ASP A 182 -13.09 13.63 23.95
C ASP A 182 -12.78 14.71 22.91
N GLY A 183 -11.97 15.71 23.24
CA GLY A 183 -11.50 16.76 22.32
C GLY A 183 -10.38 16.33 21.37
N TYR A 184 -9.90 15.09 21.42
CA TYR A 184 -8.79 14.63 20.55
C TYR A 184 -9.09 14.80 19.04
N SER A 185 -10.34 14.61 18.64
CA SER A 185 -10.78 14.81 17.25
C SER A 185 -10.61 16.25 16.74
N PHE A 186 -10.37 17.22 17.61
CA PHE A 186 -10.08 18.59 17.20
C PHE A 186 -8.76 18.73 16.47
N ILE A 187 -7.76 17.88 16.71
CA ILE A 187 -6.42 18.02 16.16
C ILE A 187 -6.47 18.02 14.63
N GLU A 188 -6.96 16.96 13.99
CA GLU A 188 -7.09 16.90 12.53
C GLU A 188 -8.14 17.88 11.99
N MET A 189 -9.20 18.15 12.75
CA MET A 189 -10.20 19.14 12.36
C MET A 189 -9.58 20.53 12.23
N LEU A 190 -8.71 20.93 13.15
CA LEU A 190 -8.02 22.23 13.11
C LEU A 190 -7.07 22.31 11.93
N ASP A 191 -6.38 21.21 11.57
CA ASP A 191 -5.57 21.16 10.36
C ASP A 191 -6.43 21.36 9.09
N GLY A 192 -7.59 20.71 9.03
CA GLY A 192 -8.56 20.93 7.96
C GLY A 192 -9.03 22.39 7.89
N ILE A 193 -9.42 22.96 9.03
CA ILE A 193 -9.86 24.38 9.09
C ILE A 193 -8.76 25.33 8.64
N ALA A 194 -7.50 25.05 9.00
CA ALA A 194 -6.37 25.85 8.54
C ALA A 194 -6.20 25.81 6.99
N LEU A 195 -6.63 24.75 6.33
CA LEU A 195 -6.66 24.69 4.87
C LEU A 195 -7.68 25.63 4.25
N LEU A 196 -8.80 25.96 4.96
CA LEU A 196 -9.86 26.85 4.43
C LEU A 196 -9.39 28.31 4.25
N GLU A 197 -8.19 28.68 4.70
CA GLU A 197 -7.65 30.03 4.46
C GLU A 197 -7.55 30.32 2.96
N GLY A 198 -8.20 31.38 2.53
CA GLY A 198 -8.30 31.78 1.11
C GLY A 198 -9.61 31.40 0.44
N SER A 199 -10.47 30.57 1.06
CA SER A 199 -11.84 30.32 0.60
C SER A 199 -12.70 31.58 0.78
N LYS A 200 -13.63 31.77 -0.15
CA LYS A 200 -14.65 32.83 -0.07
C LYS A 200 -15.67 32.57 1.04
N ALA A 201 -15.89 31.31 1.38
CA ALA A 201 -16.85 30.89 2.38
C ALA A 201 -16.31 31.03 3.83
N TRP A 202 -14.98 31.03 4.03
CA TRP A 202 -14.34 31.14 5.34
C TRP A 202 -13.73 32.50 5.56
N THR A 203 -14.37 33.34 6.35
CA THR A 203 -13.93 34.72 6.54
C THR A 203 -12.92 34.87 7.67
N GLY A 204 -12.06 35.90 7.57
CA GLY A 204 -11.12 36.25 8.65
C GLY A 204 -11.81 36.58 9.99
N LYS A 205 -13.08 37.07 9.95
CA LYS A 205 -13.88 37.29 11.16
C LYS A 205 -14.24 35.94 11.84
N GLN A 206 -14.72 34.97 11.10
CA GLN A 206 -15.04 33.64 11.62
C GLN A 206 -13.79 32.95 12.17
N ASN A 207 -12.67 32.99 11.43
CA ASN A 207 -11.41 32.46 11.89
C ASN A 207 -10.97 33.07 13.23
N LYS A 208 -11.04 34.41 13.36
CA LYS A 208 -10.72 35.08 14.62
C LYS A 208 -11.65 34.66 15.78
N GLN A 209 -12.94 34.51 15.52
CA GLN A 209 -13.91 34.05 16.52
C GLN A 209 -13.61 32.60 16.95
N LEU A 210 -13.30 31.73 16.01
CA LEU A 210 -12.96 30.32 16.29
C LEU A 210 -11.67 30.19 17.08
N ARG A 211 -10.61 30.95 16.70
CA ARG A 211 -9.36 31.02 17.48
C ARG A 211 -9.60 31.46 18.92
N LYS A 212 -10.52 32.41 19.15
CA LYS A 212 -10.91 32.85 20.50
C LYS A 212 -11.62 31.70 21.25
N TRP A 213 -12.53 30.98 20.59
CA TRP A 213 -13.25 29.87 21.18
C TRP A 213 -12.27 28.77 21.65
N PHE A 214 -11.33 28.35 20.80
CA PHE A 214 -10.31 27.36 21.14
C PHE A 214 -9.29 27.90 22.16
N GLY A 215 -8.98 29.18 22.16
CA GLY A 215 -8.21 29.83 23.22
C GLY A 215 -8.90 29.72 24.58
N SER A 216 -10.24 29.90 24.64
CA SER A 216 -11.01 29.72 25.87
C SER A 216 -11.07 28.28 26.34
N LEU A 217 -11.16 27.30 25.41
CA LEU A 217 -11.07 25.88 25.76
C LEU A 217 -9.67 25.53 26.31
N LEU A 218 -8.61 26.04 25.70
CA LEU A 218 -7.25 25.87 26.19
C LEU A 218 -7.09 26.46 27.60
N ASP A 219 -7.60 27.68 27.85
CA ASP A 219 -7.56 28.29 29.17
C ASP A 219 -8.31 27.44 30.22
N TRP A 220 -9.47 26.87 29.86
CA TRP A 220 -10.18 25.93 30.71
C TRP A 220 -9.35 24.69 31.00
N MET A 221 -8.72 24.07 29.99
CA MET A 221 -7.85 22.89 30.17
C MET A 221 -6.67 23.19 31.10
N LEU A 222 -6.04 24.35 30.96
CA LEU A 222 -4.85 24.72 31.74
C LEU A 222 -5.15 25.13 33.18
N ASN A 223 -6.41 25.51 33.51
CA ASN A 223 -6.74 26.11 34.82
C ASN A 223 -7.84 25.38 35.60
N SER A 224 -8.67 24.54 34.96
CA SER A 224 -9.74 23.81 35.66
C SER A 224 -9.16 22.64 36.46
N GLU A 225 -9.89 22.25 37.51
CA GLU A 225 -9.55 21.07 38.32
C GLU A 225 -9.44 19.80 37.43
N GLN A 226 -10.43 19.55 36.56
CA GLN A 226 -10.43 18.39 35.65
C GLN A 226 -9.27 18.43 34.64
N GLY A 227 -8.96 19.61 34.09
CA GLY A 227 -7.81 19.76 33.18
C GLY A 227 -6.48 19.47 33.85
N LEU A 228 -6.28 19.99 35.07
CA LEU A 228 -5.07 19.76 35.85
C LEU A 228 -4.93 18.29 36.30
N GLU A 229 -6.05 17.67 36.69
CA GLU A 229 -6.06 16.24 37.05
C GLU A 229 -5.76 15.35 35.83
N GLU A 230 -6.28 15.64 34.64
CA GLU A 230 -5.96 14.91 33.42
C GLU A 230 -4.49 15.10 33.04
N ALA A 231 -3.96 16.30 33.15
CA ALA A 231 -2.54 16.57 32.94
C ALA A 231 -1.62 15.82 33.92
N ALA A 232 -2.12 15.43 35.11
CA ALA A 232 -1.36 14.73 36.11
C ALA A 232 -1.41 13.20 35.96
N GLN A 233 -2.19 12.65 35.02
CA GLN A 233 -2.29 11.21 34.83
C GLN A 233 -0.94 10.57 34.44
N ALA A 234 -0.73 9.32 34.86
CA ALA A 234 0.53 8.61 34.66
C ALA A 234 0.59 7.81 33.36
N ASN A 235 -0.46 7.82 32.55
CA ASN A 235 -0.65 6.99 31.35
C ASN A 235 -0.98 7.84 30.10
N ASN A 236 -1.46 7.20 29.02
CA ASN A 236 -1.81 7.85 27.75
C ASN A 236 -2.70 9.10 27.89
N HIS A 237 -3.51 9.20 28.93
CA HIS A 237 -4.39 10.35 29.17
C HIS A 237 -3.61 11.65 29.28
N SER A 238 -2.51 11.69 30.02
CA SER A 238 -1.71 12.91 30.13
C SER A 238 -0.96 13.27 28.85
N VAL A 239 -0.64 12.28 28.02
CA VAL A 239 -0.03 12.53 26.69
C VAL A 239 -1.08 13.04 25.70
N ALA A 240 -2.28 12.45 25.69
CA ALA A 240 -3.41 12.96 24.92
C ALA A 240 -3.80 14.39 25.32
N TYR A 241 -3.73 14.72 26.63
CA TYR A 241 -3.88 16.08 27.12
C TYR A 241 -2.83 17.03 26.52
N ASP A 242 -1.54 16.67 26.61
CA ASP A 242 -0.46 17.48 26.08
C ASP A 242 -0.60 17.69 24.56
N THR A 243 -0.95 16.62 23.80
CA THR A 243 -1.18 16.69 22.35
C THR A 243 -2.29 17.69 22.00
N GLN A 244 -3.42 17.61 22.68
CA GLN A 244 -4.53 18.56 22.50
C GLN A 244 -4.13 19.99 22.87
N ALA A 245 -3.51 20.18 24.06
CA ALA A 245 -3.11 21.49 24.53
C ALA A 245 -2.12 22.17 23.57
N ILE A 246 -1.17 21.41 22.99
CA ILE A 246 -0.24 21.91 21.97
C ILE A 246 -1.00 22.32 20.70
N ALA A 247 -1.88 21.45 20.17
CA ALA A 247 -2.64 21.76 18.95
C ALA A 247 -3.53 22.99 19.11
N LEU A 248 -4.25 23.09 20.25
CA LEU A 248 -5.07 24.27 20.57
C LEU A 248 -4.23 25.54 20.72
N ALA A 249 -3.06 25.44 21.36
CA ALA A 249 -2.15 26.57 21.54
C ALA A 249 -1.62 27.09 20.18
N LEU A 250 -1.20 26.18 19.30
CA LEU A 250 -0.77 26.53 17.93
C LEU A 250 -1.90 27.22 17.16
N TYR A 251 -3.10 26.66 17.18
CA TYR A 251 -4.25 27.26 16.48
C TYR A 251 -4.65 28.62 17.08
N ALA A 252 -4.60 28.77 18.40
CA ALA A 252 -4.90 30.03 19.07
C ALA A 252 -3.79 31.07 18.97
N GLY A 253 -2.62 30.74 18.41
CA GLY A 253 -1.47 31.64 18.30
C GLY A 253 -0.71 31.83 19.63
N ARG A 254 -0.71 30.81 20.47
CA ARG A 254 -0.02 30.79 21.79
C ARG A 254 1.18 29.84 21.75
N ASP A 255 2.11 30.11 20.86
CA ASP A 255 3.31 29.31 20.61
C ASP A 255 4.19 29.14 21.86
N ASP A 256 4.18 30.08 22.77
CA ASP A 256 4.88 30.03 24.08
C ASP A 256 4.37 28.86 24.94
N VAL A 257 3.05 28.68 25.00
CA VAL A 257 2.42 27.54 25.71
C VAL A 257 2.81 26.22 25.06
N ALA A 258 2.69 26.13 23.72
CA ALA A 258 3.07 24.94 22.97
C ALA A 258 4.54 24.56 23.20
N LYS A 259 5.46 25.53 23.04
CA LYS A 259 6.90 25.31 23.25
C LYS A 259 7.23 24.84 24.66
N LYS A 260 6.55 25.39 25.67
CA LYS A 260 6.75 24.96 27.06
C LYS A 260 6.36 23.49 27.25
N ILE A 261 5.16 23.09 26.81
CA ILE A 261 4.69 21.72 26.95
C ILE A 261 5.62 20.75 26.20
N ILE A 262 6.03 21.08 24.97
CA ILE A 262 6.94 20.27 24.15
C ILE A 262 8.31 20.13 24.83
N SER A 263 8.86 21.21 25.36
CA SER A 263 10.19 21.19 26.02
C SER A 263 10.18 20.33 27.30
N ASP A 264 9.08 20.33 28.05
CA ASP A 264 8.92 19.56 29.26
C ASP A 264 8.61 18.05 28.97
N PHE A 265 8.16 17.71 27.74
CA PHE A 265 7.59 16.41 27.39
C PHE A 265 8.53 15.23 27.60
N PRO A 266 9.83 15.25 27.25
CA PRO A 266 10.72 14.11 27.46
C PRO A 266 10.78 13.69 28.93
N GLU A 267 11.00 14.65 29.84
CA GLU A 267 11.14 14.39 31.28
C GLU A 267 9.81 14.10 31.96
N LYS A 268 8.74 14.78 31.56
CA LYS A 268 7.43 14.64 32.20
C LYS A 268 6.67 13.38 31.75
N ARG A 269 6.82 12.97 30.49
CA ARG A 269 6.03 11.89 29.89
C ARG A 269 6.89 10.73 29.41
N MET A 270 7.74 10.97 28.43
CA MET A 270 8.46 9.91 27.72
C MET A 270 9.27 9.03 28.69
N PHE A 271 10.13 9.61 29.48
CA PHE A 271 10.99 8.87 30.42
C PHE A 271 10.24 8.29 31.62
N ARG A 272 9.03 8.74 31.90
CA ARG A 272 8.18 8.19 32.97
C ARG A 272 7.28 7.08 32.52
N GLN A 273 6.84 7.10 31.26
CA GLN A 273 5.86 6.14 30.74
C GLN A 273 6.47 4.98 29.97
N ILE A 274 7.70 5.14 29.47
CA ILE A 274 8.45 4.09 28.77
C ILE A 274 9.47 3.47 29.73
N ALA A 275 9.50 2.14 29.79
CA ALA A 275 10.51 1.39 30.53
C ALA A 275 11.81 1.22 29.69
N PRO A 276 12.96 0.87 30.30
CA PRO A 276 14.23 0.68 29.59
C PRO A 276 14.19 -0.39 28.48
N ASP A 277 13.24 -1.32 28.55
CA ASP A 277 13.01 -2.38 27.54
C ASP A 277 12.00 -1.97 26.44
N GLY A 278 11.51 -0.75 26.47
CA GLY A 278 10.54 -0.23 25.50
C GLY A 278 9.06 -0.46 25.86
N ARG A 279 8.77 -1.29 26.87
CA ARG A 279 7.38 -1.48 27.31
C ARG A 279 6.82 -0.20 27.93
N GLN A 280 5.49 -0.10 27.92
CA GLN A 280 4.73 0.98 28.55
C GLN A 280 3.91 0.38 29.71
N PRO A 281 4.41 0.34 30.95
CA PRO A 281 3.82 -0.46 32.03
C PRO A 281 2.37 -0.12 32.36
N HIS A 282 1.95 1.14 32.22
CA HIS A 282 0.58 1.56 32.46
C HIS A 282 -0.38 1.07 31.37
N GLU A 283 0.06 1.05 30.11
CA GLU A 283 -0.72 0.58 28.98
C GLU A 283 -0.76 -0.95 28.91
N MET A 284 0.35 -1.61 29.28
CA MET A 284 0.43 -3.07 29.32
C MET A 284 -0.50 -3.74 30.35
N ARG A 285 -0.99 -2.99 31.33
CA ARG A 285 -1.97 -3.49 32.35
C ARG A 285 -3.43 -3.43 31.86
N ARG A 286 -3.68 -2.82 30.70
CA ARG A 286 -5.03 -2.66 30.15
C ARG A 286 -5.51 -3.96 29.48
N THR A 287 -6.82 -4.15 29.44
CA THR A 287 -7.47 -5.28 28.75
C THR A 287 -7.33 -5.24 27.21
N LEU A 288 -6.95 -4.06 26.66
CA LEU A 288 -6.60 -3.84 25.27
C LEU A 288 -5.17 -3.29 25.20
N SER A 289 -4.20 -3.99 25.76
CA SER A 289 -2.87 -3.46 26.03
C SER A 289 -2.06 -3.13 24.76
N TYR A 290 -2.19 -3.91 23.68
CA TYR A 290 -1.57 -3.60 22.39
C TYR A 290 -2.13 -2.30 21.82
N HIS A 291 -3.46 -2.17 21.80
CA HIS A 291 -4.13 -0.94 21.38
C HIS A 291 -3.68 0.28 22.20
N TYR A 292 -3.65 0.20 23.52
CA TYR A 292 -3.27 1.35 24.36
C TYR A 292 -1.80 1.70 24.27
N SER A 293 -0.92 0.69 24.13
CA SER A 293 0.51 0.93 23.90
C SER A 293 0.74 1.67 22.59
N HIS A 294 0.05 1.28 21.52
CA HIS A 294 0.08 2.00 20.25
C HIS A 294 -0.54 3.40 20.36
N TYR A 295 -1.74 3.49 20.92
CA TYR A 295 -2.48 4.75 21.07
C TYR A 295 -1.64 5.83 21.76
N ASN A 296 -0.91 5.47 22.82
CA ASN A 296 0.00 6.40 23.48
C ASN A 296 1.14 6.86 22.55
N LEU A 297 1.71 5.95 21.75
CA LEU A 297 2.79 6.29 20.80
C LEU A 297 2.31 7.16 19.63
N THR A 298 1.06 6.99 19.17
CA THR A 298 0.45 7.89 18.18
C THR A 298 0.45 9.33 18.69
N HIS A 299 0.14 9.56 19.97
CA HIS A 299 0.21 10.90 20.56
C HIS A 299 1.64 11.45 20.62
N PHE A 300 2.65 10.60 20.91
CA PHE A 300 4.05 11.01 20.83
C PHE A 300 4.40 11.50 19.41
N ILE A 301 3.99 10.76 18.39
CA ILE A 301 4.22 11.11 16.97
C ILE A 301 3.59 12.47 16.65
N ASP A 302 2.34 12.69 17.05
CA ASP A 302 1.65 13.95 16.83
C ASP A 302 2.38 15.13 17.51
N ILE A 303 2.88 14.94 18.75
CA ILE A 303 3.67 15.94 19.44
C ILE A 303 4.99 16.22 18.73
N PHE A 304 5.67 15.20 18.19
CA PHE A 304 6.92 15.37 17.46
C PHE A 304 6.70 16.12 16.13
N LEU A 305 5.62 15.84 15.42
CA LEU A 305 5.22 16.56 14.21
C LEU A 305 4.99 18.06 14.53
N MET A 306 4.25 18.34 15.62
CA MET A 306 4.02 19.71 16.08
C MET A 306 5.31 20.40 16.57
N ALA A 307 6.20 19.68 17.25
CA ALA A 307 7.50 20.18 17.70
C ALA A 307 8.37 20.64 16.52
N ARG A 308 8.42 19.87 15.44
CA ARG A 308 9.20 20.21 14.24
C ARG A 308 8.72 21.49 13.57
N LYS A 309 7.41 21.78 13.58
CA LYS A 309 6.86 23.04 13.08
C LYS A 309 7.34 24.27 13.87
N LEU A 310 7.67 24.06 15.13
CA LEU A 310 8.25 25.08 16.00
C LEU A 310 9.78 25.10 16.02
N GLY A 311 10.41 24.27 15.17
CA GLY A 311 11.87 24.12 15.09
C GLY A 311 12.48 23.35 16.27
N LEU A 312 11.67 22.57 17.01
CA LEU A 312 12.10 21.77 18.14
C LEU A 312 12.29 20.31 17.74
N LYS A 313 13.36 19.67 18.24
CA LYS A 313 13.63 18.25 18.04
C LYS A 313 13.72 17.56 19.40
N ILE A 314 12.77 16.69 19.70
CA ILE A 314 12.67 15.98 20.98
C ILE A 314 12.48 14.45 20.83
N ASP A 315 12.30 13.96 19.61
CA ASP A 315 12.10 12.57 19.27
C ASP A 315 13.32 11.69 19.55
N ASP A 316 14.54 12.26 19.47
CA ASP A 316 15.82 11.60 19.68
C ASP A 316 16.30 11.60 21.16
N LYS A 317 15.50 12.12 22.07
CA LYS A 317 15.87 12.18 23.48
C LYS A 317 15.90 10.79 24.10
N VAL A 318 16.95 10.54 24.90
CA VAL A 318 17.19 9.28 25.61
C VAL A 318 17.50 9.58 27.06
N SER A 319 16.86 8.86 28.00
CA SER A 319 17.15 8.97 29.42
C SER A 319 18.49 8.31 29.76
N PRO A 320 19.09 8.60 30.96
CA PRO A 320 20.33 7.97 31.37
C PRO A 320 20.28 6.43 31.47
N ASP A 321 19.11 5.84 31.74
CA ASP A 321 18.86 4.40 31.75
C ASP A 321 18.35 3.83 30.42
N GLY A 322 18.38 4.63 29.36
CA GLY A 322 18.14 4.22 27.96
C GLY A 322 16.68 4.19 27.50
N ARG A 323 15.74 4.83 28.21
CA ARG A 323 14.34 4.98 27.78
C ARG A 323 14.26 5.95 26.61
N SER A 324 13.54 5.59 25.57
CA SER A 324 13.33 6.45 24.41
C SER A 324 12.05 6.06 23.66
N PHE A 325 11.56 6.99 22.84
CA PHE A 325 10.45 6.73 21.93
C PHE A 325 10.75 5.56 20.97
N TYR A 326 11.94 5.56 20.36
CA TYR A 326 12.29 4.52 19.38
C TYR A 326 12.33 3.12 20.00
N LYS A 327 12.78 2.96 21.24
CA LYS A 327 12.68 1.67 21.93
C LYS A 327 11.24 1.19 22.10
N ALA A 328 10.32 2.10 22.37
CA ALA A 328 8.92 1.72 22.51
C ALA A 328 8.26 1.41 21.14
N MET A 329 8.63 2.15 20.09
CA MET A 329 8.19 1.84 18.72
C MET A 329 8.77 0.51 18.24
N ASP A 330 10.06 0.26 18.44
CA ASP A 330 10.70 -1.01 18.07
C ASP A 330 10.09 -2.20 18.85
N PHE A 331 9.75 -2.00 20.12
CA PHE A 331 9.06 -3.03 20.92
C PHE A 331 7.71 -3.40 20.29
N ILE A 332 6.84 -2.43 20.02
CA ILE A 332 5.51 -2.73 19.46
C ILE A 332 5.60 -3.24 18.01
N ALA A 333 6.53 -2.71 17.22
CA ALA A 333 6.77 -3.12 15.83
C ALA A 333 7.22 -4.58 15.72
N SER A 334 7.95 -5.09 16.74
CA SER A 334 8.42 -6.49 16.78
C SER A 334 7.29 -7.53 16.89
N TYR A 335 6.03 -7.08 16.99
CA TYR A 335 4.84 -7.94 17.03
C TYR A 335 3.96 -7.82 15.78
N LEU A 336 4.41 -7.12 14.74
CA LEU A 336 3.65 -6.97 13.51
C LEU A 336 3.47 -8.29 12.73
N ASP A 337 4.44 -9.18 12.81
CA ASP A 337 4.44 -10.50 12.15
C ASP A 337 4.11 -11.66 13.10
N LYS A 338 3.68 -11.36 14.34
CA LYS A 338 3.41 -12.35 15.37
C LYS A 338 1.93 -12.51 15.65
N ASP A 339 1.56 -13.68 16.12
CA ASP A 339 0.19 -13.97 16.56
C ASP A 339 -0.11 -13.37 17.93
N LEU A 340 -1.40 -13.28 18.28
CA LEU A 340 -1.85 -12.67 19.53
C LEU A 340 -1.29 -13.36 20.79
N ASP A 341 -1.10 -14.67 20.75
CA ASP A 341 -0.60 -15.45 21.88
C ASP A 341 0.89 -15.18 22.20
N GLU A 342 1.62 -14.58 21.27
CA GLU A 342 2.98 -14.09 21.51
C GLU A 342 3.04 -12.71 22.18
N TRP A 343 1.94 -11.94 22.14
CA TRP A 343 1.88 -10.64 22.79
C TRP A 343 1.90 -10.78 24.32
N PRO A 344 2.81 -10.11 25.05
CA PRO A 344 2.99 -10.32 26.48
C PRO A 344 1.94 -9.65 27.39
N GLY A 345 0.89 -9.10 26.82
CA GLY A 345 -0.20 -8.42 27.50
C GLY A 345 -1.56 -8.96 27.13
N GLN A 346 -2.64 -8.46 27.74
CA GLN A 346 -4.00 -8.82 27.37
C GLN A 346 -4.48 -7.97 26.20
N GLN A 347 -5.10 -8.60 25.19
CA GLN A 347 -5.77 -7.93 24.09
C GLN A 347 -7.07 -8.66 23.75
N LEU A 348 -8.21 -8.16 24.25
CA LEU A 348 -9.51 -8.82 24.12
C LEU A 348 -10.05 -8.87 22.70
N SER A 349 -9.68 -7.91 21.85
CA SER A 349 -10.17 -7.81 20.48
C SER A 349 -9.32 -6.86 19.62
N GLY A 350 -9.47 -6.95 18.30
CA GLY A 350 -8.94 -5.95 17.38
C GLY A 350 -7.43 -5.96 17.15
N TYR A 351 -6.72 -7.05 17.49
CA TYR A 351 -5.26 -7.14 17.38
C TYR A 351 -4.78 -6.93 15.95
N GLU A 352 -5.33 -7.67 14.99
CA GLU A 352 -4.92 -7.59 13.58
C GLU A 352 -5.19 -6.21 12.96
N GLY A 353 -6.34 -5.61 13.25
CA GLY A 353 -6.63 -4.25 12.79
C GLY A 353 -5.64 -3.22 13.38
N LYS A 354 -5.17 -3.41 14.60
CA LYS A 354 -4.20 -2.52 15.24
C LYS A 354 -2.79 -2.64 14.66
N LYS A 355 -2.41 -3.78 14.11
CA LYS A 355 -1.16 -3.91 13.35
C LYS A 355 -1.10 -2.94 12.18
N GLN A 356 -2.22 -2.72 11.47
CA GLN A 356 -2.30 -1.75 10.38
C GLN A 356 -2.08 -0.31 10.87
N ASP A 357 -2.65 0.03 12.02
CA ASP A 357 -2.46 1.36 12.62
C ASP A 357 -1.01 1.57 13.05
N VAL A 358 -0.37 0.57 13.67
CA VAL A 358 1.07 0.60 14.02
C VAL A 358 1.93 0.78 12.76
N ALA A 359 1.65 0.02 11.71
CA ALA A 359 2.39 0.11 10.45
C ALA A 359 2.30 1.52 9.83
N ARG A 360 1.11 2.14 9.84
CA ARG A 360 0.91 3.54 9.39
C ARG A 360 1.73 4.53 10.21
N ASP A 361 1.80 4.35 11.51
CA ASP A 361 2.59 5.22 12.38
C ASP A 361 4.09 5.02 12.18
N LEU A 362 4.57 3.81 11.89
CA LEU A 362 5.95 3.58 11.46
C LEU A 362 6.28 4.37 10.18
N TRP A 363 5.37 4.37 9.20
CA TRP A 363 5.52 5.18 7.99
C TRP A 363 5.58 6.68 8.30
N ARG A 364 4.67 7.19 9.15
CA ARG A 364 4.67 8.61 9.56
C ARG A 364 5.99 9.02 10.22
N VAL A 365 6.54 8.15 11.06
CA VAL A 365 7.86 8.38 11.68
C VAL A 365 8.95 8.44 10.63
N ALA A 366 9.02 7.45 9.73
CA ALA A 366 10.08 7.34 8.72
C ALA A 366 10.00 8.43 7.64
N GLU A 367 8.82 8.98 7.37
CA GLU A 367 8.65 10.00 6.34
C GLU A 367 8.80 11.42 6.89
N PHE A 368 8.26 11.70 8.09
CA PHE A 368 8.15 13.08 8.58
C PHE A 368 9.01 13.38 9.83
N ILE A 369 9.51 12.35 10.53
CA ILE A 369 10.26 12.54 11.78
C ILE A 369 11.72 12.10 11.64
N ASP A 370 11.99 10.88 11.23
CA ASP A 370 13.35 10.35 11.08
C ASP A 370 13.49 9.56 9.77
N THR A 371 13.92 10.26 8.74
CA THR A 371 14.06 9.70 7.38
C THR A 371 15.15 8.64 7.26
N THR A 372 15.96 8.43 8.29
CA THR A 372 16.98 7.37 8.33
C THR A 372 16.40 6.00 8.68
N ARG A 373 15.15 5.92 9.17
CA ARG A 373 14.45 4.69 9.52
C ARG A 373 13.83 4.01 8.30
N SER A 374 14.69 3.56 7.36
CA SER A 374 14.24 2.75 6.21
C SER A 374 13.57 1.44 6.64
N ASP A 375 14.04 0.84 7.76
CA ASP A 375 13.45 -0.33 8.39
C ASP A 375 11.95 -0.15 8.72
N TYR A 376 11.51 1.04 9.11
CA TYR A 376 10.10 1.33 9.35
C TYR A 376 9.28 1.41 8.05
N ARG A 377 9.87 1.94 6.97
CA ARG A 377 9.22 1.90 5.64
C ARG A 377 9.05 0.46 5.17
N ASP A 378 10.09 -0.38 5.32
CA ASP A 378 10.05 -1.78 4.92
C ASP A 378 8.99 -2.56 5.71
N LEU A 379 8.90 -2.34 7.04
CA LEU A 379 7.87 -2.94 7.88
C LEU A 379 6.46 -2.50 7.46
N TYR A 380 6.25 -1.22 7.16
CA TYR A 380 4.98 -0.74 6.63
C TYR A 380 4.62 -1.43 5.31
N GLN A 381 5.54 -1.47 4.36
CA GLN A 381 5.29 -2.10 3.06
C GLN A 381 4.94 -3.59 3.18
N LYS A 382 5.61 -4.29 4.11
CA LYS A 382 5.36 -5.72 4.37
C LYS A 382 4.02 -5.97 5.07
N THR A 383 3.59 -5.06 5.96
CA THR A 383 2.44 -5.29 6.86
C THR A 383 1.15 -4.71 6.32
N ARG A 384 1.22 -3.63 5.54
CA ARG A 384 0.04 -2.91 5.08
C ARG A 384 -0.92 -3.78 4.29
N ILE A 385 -2.22 -3.58 4.47
CA ILE A 385 -3.22 -3.94 3.49
C ILE A 385 -3.31 -2.76 2.52
N PHE A 386 -2.95 -2.98 1.27
CA PHE A 386 -2.90 -1.95 0.25
C PHE A 386 -4.31 -1.50 -0.10
N ASN A 387 -4.64 -0.28 0.26
CA ASN A 387 -5.92 0.36 -0.09
C ASN A 387 -5.66 1.69 -0.79
N PRO A 388 -5.80 1.77 -2.12
CA PRO A 388 -5.54 3.00 -2.87
C PRO A 388 -6.57 4.11 -2.57
N GLU A 389 -7.76 3.78 -2.04
CA GLU A 389 -8.81 4.75 -1.68
C GLU A 389 -8.60 5.35 -0.28
N ASP A 390 -7.57 4.90 0.46
CA ASP A 390 -7.35 5.36 1.82
C ASP A 390 -6.89 6.84 1.86
N ARG A 391 -7.59 7.64 2.67
CA ARG A 391 -7.22 9.03 2.94
C ARG A 391 -5.81 9.20 3.48
N PHE A 392 -5.25 8.19 4.14
CA PHE A 392 -3.85 8.15 4.58
C PHE A 392 -2.88 8.45 3.42
N THR A 393 -3.20 7.98 2.21
CA THR A 393 -2.43 8.24 0.99
C THR A 393 -2.30 9.73 0.69
N LEU A 394 -3.36 10.52 0.88
CA LEU A 394 -3.31 11.96 0.64
C LEU A 394 -2.60 12.73 1.76
N LEU A 395 -2.63 12.22 2.98
CA LEU A 395 -2.14 12.95 4.15
C LEU A 395 -0.67 12.64 4.49
N TYR A 396 -0.23 11.40 4.23
CA TYR A 396 1.04 10.92 4.78
C TYR A 396 1.86 10.04 3.84
N TYR A 397 1.26 9.46 2.81
CA TYR A 397 1.95 8.47 1.98
C TYR A 397 2.52 9.09 0.70
N THR A 398 3.74 8.71 0.35
CA THR A 398 4.37 9.08 -0.92
C THR A 398 4.49 7.81 -1.78
N PRO A 399 3.58 7.62 -2.75
CA PRO A 399 3.59 6.42 -3.59
C PRO A 399 4.78 6.43 -4.55
N ASP A 400 5.32 5.26 -4.81
CA ASP A 400 6.27 5.02 -5.88
C ASP A 400 5.58 4.61 -7.20
N ASP A 401 6.37 4.29 -8.21
CA ASP A 401 5.82 3.89 -9.51
C ASP A 401 5.27 2.45 -9.49
N VAL A 402 5.71 1.62 -8.53
CA VAL A 402 5.17 0.26 -8.34
C VAL A 402 3.76 0.34 -7.78
N ASP A 403 3.53 1.20 -6.79
CA ASP A 403 2.18 1.47 -6.27
C ASP A 403 1.22 1.87 -7.38
N ASP A 404 1.62 2.84 -8.22
CA ASP A 404 0.81 3.31 -9.35
C ASP A 404 0.53 2.21 -10.38
N ALA A 405 1.51 1.35 -10.65
CA ALA A 405 1.35 0.21 -11.54
C ALA A 405 0.34 -0.79 -10.99
N PHE A 406 0.41 -1.12 -9.69
CA PHE A 406 -0.53 -2.05 -9.06
C PHE A 406 -1.94 -1.46 -8.92
N VAL A 407 -2.12 -0.16 -8.71
CA VAL A 407 -3.45 0.48 -8.80
C VAL A 407 -4.02 0.33 -10.21
N SER A 408 -3.23 0.62 -11.24
CA SER A 408 -3.66 0.51 -12.64
C SER A 408 -3.98 -0.93 -13.03
N ALA A 409 -3.13 -1.89 -12.62
CA ALA A 409 -3.35 -3.32 -12.84
C ALA A 409 -4.62 -3.79 -12.10
N GLY A 410 -4.80 -3.38 -10.85
CA GLY A 410 -5.97 -3.73 -10.04
C GLY A 410 -7.28 -3.26 -10.68
N ASN A 411 -7.34 -2.05 -11.19
CA ASN A 411 -8.50 -1.52 -11.90
C ASN A 411 -8.80 -2.36 -13.17
N SER A 412 -7.77 -2.67 -13.96
CA SER A 412 -7.90 -3.48 -15.16
C SER A 412 -8.36 -4.90 -14.84
N LEU A 413 -7.81 -5.52 -13.79
CA LEU A 413 -8.16 -6.88 -13.39
C LEU A 413 -9.57 -6.96 -12.79
N ARG A 414 -10.02 -6.00 -11.97
CA ARG A 414 -11.42 -5.96 -11.49
C ARG A 414 -12.41 -5.90 -12.66
N TYR A 415 -12.13 -5.08 -13.67
CA TYR A 415 -12.92 -5.04 -14.89
C TYR A 415 -12.88 -6.39 -15.64
N ALA A 416 -11.68 -6.99 -15.77
CA ALA A 416 -11.52 -8.29 -16.44
C ALA A 416 -12.27 -9.41 -15.72
N ILE A 417 -12.19 -9.48 -14.38
CA ILE A 417 -12.91 -10.47 -13.55
C ILE A 417 -14.42 -10.41 -13.82
N SER A 418 -15.01 -9.22 -13.80
CA SER A 418 -16.43 -9.05 -14.10
C SER A 418 -16.79 -9.62 -15.47
N ARG A 419 -15.98 -9.27 -16.49
CA ARG A 419 -16.18 -9.74 -17.88
C ARG A 419 -16.00 -11.25 -18.01
N VAL A 420 -14.98 -11.82 -17.39
CA VAL A 420 -14.71 -13.27 -17.39
C VAL A 420 -15.88 -14.02 -16.76
N ASN A 421 -16.39 -13.55 -15.63
CA ASN A 421 -17.51 -14.16 -14.93
C ASN A 421 -18.80 -14.17 -15.77
N ASP A 422 -19.03 -13.13 -16.56
CA ASP A 422 -20.17 -13.07 -17.48
C ASP A 422 -19.96 -13.95 -18.72
N GLU A 423 -18.75 -13.98 -19.28
CA GLU A 423 -18.43 -14.87 -20.41
C GLU A 423 -18.52 -16.36 -20.05
N LYS A 424 -18.09 -16.75 -18.83
CA LYS A 424 -18.20 -18.15 -18.33
C LYS A 424 -19.64 -18.67 -18.30
N LYS A 425 -20.63 -17.80 -18.06
CA LYS A 425 -22.05 -18.16 -18.01
C LYS A 425 -22.64 -18.48 -19.36
N LYS A 426 -22.00 -18.08 -20.48
CA LYS A 426 -22.48 -18.34 -21.82
C LYS A 426 -22.36 -19.83 -22.14
N GLU A 427 -23.42 -20.43 -22.71
CA GLU A 427 -23.50 -21.87 -23.00
C GLU A 427 -22.33 -22.39 -23.85
N ASP A 428 -21.86 -21.63 -24.84
CA ASP A 428 -20.70 -22.02 -25.67
C ASP A 428 -19.40 -22.12 -24.86
N ASN A 429 -19.18 -21.25 -23.90
CA ASN A 429 -17.99 -21.29 -23.05
C ASN A 429 -18.11 -22.40 -21.99
N ALA A 430 -19.27 -22.53 -21.37
CA ALA A 430 -19.54 -23.56 -20.38
C ALA A 430 -19.43 -24.99 -20.98
N SER A 431 -20.03 -25.24 -22.13
CA SER A 431 -19.98 -26.53 -22.81
C SER A 431 -18.57 -26.91 -23.29
N LYS A 432 -17.74 -25.91 -23.64
CA LYS A 432 -16.33 -26.08 -24.05
C LYS A 432 -15.34 -25.97 -22.89
N ARG A 433 -15.82 -25.87 -21.65
CA ARG A 433 -14.99 -25.75 -20.43
C ARG A 433 -13.94 -24.64 -20.53
N ARG A 434 -14.31 -23.48 -21.08
CA ARG A 434 -13.43 -22.33 -21.16
C ARG A 434 -13.49 -21.53 -19.86
N VAL A 435 -12.34 -21.31 -19.23
CA VAL A 435 -12.26 -20.88 -17.83
C VAL A 435 -11.57 -19.54 -17.61
N ASN A 436 -10.50 -19.23 -18.35
CA ASN A 436 -9.68 -18.05 -18.15
C ASN A 436 -9.53 -17.26 -19.47
N PRO A 437 -9.26 -15.93 -19.39
CA PRO A 437 -9.17 -15.09 -20.59
C PRO A 437 -7.86 -15.34 -21.36
N ARG A 438 -7.93 -15.17 -22.69
CA ARG A 438 -6.76 -15.19 -23.58
C ARG A 438 -6.51 -13.80 -24.20
N SER A 439 -7.55 -13.21 -24.75
CA SER A 439 -7.44 -11.96 -25.51
C SER A 439 -8.77 -11.24 -25.56
N VAL A 440 -8.69 -9.98 -25.95
CA VAL A 440 -9.85 -9.17 -26.34
C VAL A 440 -9.65 -8.79 -27.82
N ASP A 441 -10.66 -9.00 -28.65
CA ASP A 441 -10.58 -8.63 -30.06
C ASP A 441 -10.81 -7.11 -30.25
N LYS A 442 -10.68 -6.65 -31.52
CA LYS A 442 -10.86 -5.23 -31.88
C LYS A 442 -12.25 -4.66 -31.55
N ASP A 443 -13.26 -5.51 -31.39
CA ASP A 443 -14.63 -5.13 -31.05
C ASP A 443 -14.89 -5.23 -29.53
N GLY A 444 -13.84 -5.47 -28.73
CA GLY A 444 -13.91 -5.57 -27.29
C GLY A 444 -14.48 -6.91 -26.79
N LYS A 445 -14.63 -7.92 -27.65
CA LYS A 445 -15.11 -9.24 -27.26
C LYS A 445 -13.98 -10.06 -26.64
N MET A 446 -14.20 -10.56 -25.44
CA MET A 446 -13.26 -11.40 -24.73
C MET A 446 -13.34 -12.85 -25.19
N THR A 447 -12.18 -13.49 -25.40
CA THR A 447 -12.04 -14.91 -25.68
C THR A 447 -11.53 -15.63 -24.44
N LEU A 448 -12.25 -16.67 -24.00
CA LEU A 448 -11.81 -17.57 -22.93
C LEU A 448 -11.19 -18.83 -23.52
N VAL A 449 -10.32 -19.49 -22.74
CA VAL A 449 -9.60 -20.70 -23.12
C VAL A 449 -9.91 -21.90 -22.26
N HIS A 450 -9.66 -23.08 -22.81
CA HIS A 450 -9.70 -24.36 -22.08
C HIS A 450 -8.53 -24.45 -21.08
N PRO A 451 -8.65 -25.19 -19.96
CA PRO A 451 -7.57 -25.44 -19.01
C PRO A 451 -6.23 -25.87 -19.62
N HIS A 452 -6.25 -26.59 -20.73
CA HIS A 452 -5.05 -27.06 -21.43
C HIS A 452 -4.42 -26.05 -22.40
N ASP A 453 -4.95 -24.84 -22.49
CA ASP A 453 -4.29 -23.77 -23.26
C ASP A 453 -3.12 -23.21 -22.46
N TRP A 454 -2.00 -22.99 -23.12
CA TRP A 454 -0.76 -22.54 -22.47
C TRP A 454 -0.90 -21.22 -21.69
N VAL A 455 -1.85 -20.36 -22.06
CA VAL A 455 -2.09 -19.09 -21.36
C VAL A 455 -3.02 -19.23 -20.16
N SER A 456 -3.60 -20.41 -19.90
CA SER A 456 -4.64 -20.58 -18.88
C SER A 456 -4.18 -20.23 -17.45
N GLY A 457 -2.88 -20.30 -17.17
CA GLY A 457 -2.27 -20.02 -15.87
C GLY A 457 -1.93 -18.56 -15.62
N PHE A 458 -1.87 -17.69 -16.65
CA PHE A 458 -1.42 -16.30 -16.46
C PHE A 458 -2.41 -15.46 -15.65
N PHE A 459 -3.68 -15.50 -16.02
CA PHE A 459 -4.70 -14.70 -15.31
C PHE A 459 -4.80 -15.03 -13.83
N PRO A 460 -4.90 -16.29 -13.38
CA PRO A 460 -4.81 -16.58 -11.95
C PRO A 460 -3.45 -16.19 -11.34
N GLY A 461 -2.36 -16.28 -12.08
CA GLY A 461 -1.03 -15.82 -11.64
C GLY A 461 -1.00 -14.32 -11.34
N GLU A 462 -1.59 -13.49 -12.21
CA GLU A 462 -1.75 -12.05 -12.00
C GLU A 462 -2.56 -11.75 -10.72
N LEU A 463 -3.62 -12.51 -10.46
CA LEU A 463 -4.44 -12.35 -9.25
C LEU A 463 -3.67 -12.73 -7.98
N TRP A 464 -2.83 -13.76 -8.03
CA TRP A 464 -1.92 -14.10 -6.92
C TRP A 464 -0.86 -13.00 -6.70
N MET A 465 -0.31 -12.39 -7.74
CA MET A 465 0.61 -11.25 -7.62
C MET A 465 -0.08 -10.03 -6.99
N MET A 466 -1.35 -9.78 -7.35
CA MET A 466 -2.15 -8.75 -6.67
C MET A 466 -2.31 -9.04 -5.18
N TYR A 467 -2.57 -10.29 -4.80
CA TYR A 467 -2.66 -10.68 -3.39
C TYR A 467 -1.32 -10.50 -2.67
N GLU A 468 -0.22 -10.93 -3.28
CA GLU A 468 1.15 -10.77 -2.73
C GLU A 468 1.48 -9.31 -2.43
N PHE A 469 1.15 -8.42 -3.37
CA PHE A 469 1.46 -7.00 -3.22
C PHE A 469 0.51 -6.28 -2.24
N THR A 470 -0.78 -6.64 -2.26
CA THR A 470 -1.81 -5.85 -1.56
C THR A 470 -2.15 -6.38 -0.18
N ASN A 471 -1.90 -7.66 0.11
CA ASN A 471 -2.44 -8.40 1.25
C ASN A 471 -3.98 -8.35 1.38
N ASP A 472 -4.70 -7.94 0.31
CA ASP A 472 -6.16 -7.84 0.33
C ASP A 472 -6.80 -9.21 0.08
N PRO A 473 -7.61 -9.74 1.03
CA PRO A 473 -8.29 -11.03 0.90
C PRO A 473 -9.17 -11.17 -0.35
N TYR A 474 -9.65 -10.06 -0.92
CA TYR A 474 -10.39 -10.07 -2.17
C TYR A 474 -9.58 -10.72 -3.30
N TRP A 475 -8.31 -10.31 -3.47
CA TRP A 475 -7.46 -10.85 -4.52
C TRP A 475 -7.15 -12.33 -4.32
N ARG A 476 -6.97 -12.77 -3.06
CA ARG A 476 -6.81 -14.20 -2.73
C ARG A 476 -8.04 -15.01 -3.15
N GLN A 477 -9.24 -14.51 -2.83
CA GLN A 477 -10.49 -15.19 -3.18
C GLN A 477 -10.64 -15.32 -4.71
N GLU A 478 -10.40 -14.27 -5.45
CA GLU A 478 -10.46 -14.28 -6.92
C GLU A 478 -9.37 -15.20 -7.51
N ALA A 479 -8.14 -15.14 -7.00
CA ALA A 479 -7.04 -16.02 -7.44
C ALA A 479 -7.40 -17.50 -7.25
N VAL A 480 -7.93 -17.89 -6.09
CA VAL A 480 -8.39 -19.25 -5.82
C VAL A 480 -9.46 -19.69 -6.83
N SER A 481 -10.46 -18.83 -7.08
CA SER A 481 -11.59 -19.13 -7.97
C SER A 481 -11.20 -19.34 -9.44
N HIS A 482 -10.07 -18.75 -9.86
CA HIS A 482 -9.52 -18.85 -11.21
C HIS A 482 -8.37 -19.86 -11.33
N THR A 483 -7.78 -20.30 -10.22
CA THR A 483 -6.70 -21.31 -10.19
C THR A 483 -7.26 -22.73 -10.28
N TRP A 484 -8.20 -23.10 -9.42
CA TRP A 484 -8.70 -24.48 -9.36
C TRP A 484 -9.31 -25.00 -10.67
N PRO A 485 -10.00 -24.20 -11.50
CA PRO A 485 -10.53 -24.68 -12.77
C PRO A 485 -9.51 -25.21 -13.77
N ILE A 486 -8.21 -24.92 -13.59
CA ILE A 486 -7.15 -25.44 -14.48
C ILE A 486 -6.33 -26.59 -13.88
N GLU A 487 -6.73 -27.13 -12.73
CA GLU A 487 -6.01 -28.20 -12.02
C GLU A 487 -5.72 -29.42 -12.90
N GLU A 488 -6.65 -29.80 -13.76
CA GLU A 488 -6.49 -30.97 -14.65
C GLU A 488 -5.32 -30.85 -15.62
N ALA A 489 -4.84 -29.62 -15.90
CA ALA A 489 -3.68 -29.39 -16.77
C ALA A 489 -2.40 -30.05 -16.24
N LYS A 490 -2.30 -30.35 -14.94
CA LYS A 490 -1.18 -31.09 -14.36
C LYS A 490 -0.90 -32.45 -15.03
N TRP A 491 -1.90 -33.05 -15.70
CA TRP A 491 -1.78 -34.30 -16.42
C TRP A 491 -1.56 -34.13 -17.93
N HIS A 492 -1.47 -32.87 -18.42
CA HIS A 492 -1.42 -32.62 -19.85
C HIS A 492 -0.02 -32.89 -20.45
N GLY A 493 0.26 -34.17 -20.74
CA GLY A 493 1.55 -34.60 -21.30
C GLY A 493 1.75 -34.31 -22.81
N GLY A 494 0.87 -33.53 -23.48
CA GLY A 494 0.98 -33.20 -24.91
C GLY A 494 1.79 -31.96 -25.24
N THR A 495 2.17 -31.17 -24.22
CA THR A 495 2.92 -29.94 -24.36
C THR A 495 3.97 -29.78 -23.26
N HIS A 496 4.94 -28.88 -23.45
CA HIS A 496 5.89 -28.48 -22.42
C HIS A 496 5.36 -27.34 -21.51
N ASP A 497 4.21 -26.73 -21.82
CA ASP A 497 3.73 -25.48 -21.22
C ASP A 497 3.21 -25.61 -19.78
N LEU A 498 3.52 -26.70 -19.09
CA LEU A 498 3.08 -26.96 -17.72
C LEU A 498 3.60 -25.90 -16.72
N GLY A 499 4.78 -25.34 -16.97
CA GLY A 499 5.29 -24.22 -16.19
C GLY A 499 4.43 -22.96 -16.32
N PHE A 500 3.96 -22.65 -17.54
CA PHE A 500 3.05 -21.52 -17.78
C PHE A 500 1.65 -21.76 -17.17
N MET A 501 1.09 -22.95 -17.36
CA MET A 501 -0.25 -23.29 -16.86
C MET A 501 -0.27 -23.45 -15.34
N ILE A 502 0.61 -24.29 -14.79
CA ILE A 502 0.60 -24.70 -13.38
C ILE A 502 1.64 -23.95 -12.55
N GLY A 503 2.86 -23.76 -13.04
CA GLY A 503 3.91 -23.07 -12.32
C GLY A 503 3.55 -21.62 -12.00
N GLY A 504 3.00 -20.87 -12.97
CA GLY A 504 2.58 -19.48 -12.80
C GLY A 504 1.33 -19.30 -11.92
N SER A 505 0.49 -20.30 -11.76
CA SER A 505 -0.77 -20.27 -10.99
C SER A 505 -0.67 -21.03 -9.67
N PHE A 506 -0.72 -22.36 -9.70
CA PHE A 506 -0.61 -23.21 -8.51
C PHE A 506 0.75 -23.06 -7.81
N GLY A 507 1.85 -22.86 -8.59
CA GLY A 507 3.17 -22.62 -8.03
C GLY A 507 3.19 -21.34 -7.20
N LYS A 508 2.61 -20.25 -7.72
CA LYS A 508 2.51 -18.99 -6.98
C LYS A 508 1.59 -19.09 -5.76
N ALA A 509 0.47 -19.82 -5.90
CA ALA A 509 -0.43 -20.13 -4.80
C ALA A 509 0.30 -20.86 -3.66
N TRP A 510 1.07 -21.89 -4.00
CA TRP A 510 1.85 -22.64 -3.02
C TRP A 510 2.91 -21.77 -2.32
N GLU A 511 3.68 -20.97 -3.07
CA GLU A 511 4.67 -20.05 -2.52
C GLU A 511 4.08 -19.09 -1.46
N LEU A 512 2.88 -18.57 -1.72
CA LEU A 512 2.24 -17.58 -0.87
C LEU A 512 1.47 -18.18 0.32
N THR A 513 0.99 -19.42 0.19
CA THR A 513 0.11 -20.02 1.22
C THR A 513 0.74 -21.17 1.98
N GLY A 514 1.74 -21.84 1.41
CA GLY A 514 2.29 -23.08 1.94
C GLY A 514 1.34 -24.28 1.91
N GLU A 515 0.15 -24.18 1.28
CA GLU A 515 -0.87 -25.21 1.31
C GLU A 515 -0.46 -26.44 0.49
N GLN A 516 -0.51 -27.62 1.13
CA GLN A 516 -0.12 -28.91 0.54
C GLN A 516 -0.90 -29.25 -0.74
N SER A 517 -2.16 -28.84 -0.84
CA SER A 517 -3.01 -29.11 -2.00
C SER A 517 -2.47 -28.46 -3.29
N TYR A 518 -1.91 -27.24 -3.21
CA TYR A 518 -1.25 -26.61 -4.34
C TYR A 518 0.09 -27.27 -4.68
N PHE A 519 0.88 -27.61 -3.66
CA PHE A 519 2.13 -28.35 -3.84
C PHE A 519 1.93 -29.66 -4.61
N ASP A 520 0.90 -30.45 -4.26
CA ASP A 520 0.62 -31.73 -4.90
C ASP A 520 0.31 -31.57 -6.40
N VAL A 521 -0.36 -30.48 -6.78
CA VAL A 521 -0.64 -30.15 -8.19
C VAL A 521 0.64 -29.79 -8.93
N VAL A 522 1.50 -28.95 -8.35
CA VAL A 522 2.79 -28.56 -8.93
C VAL A 522 3.73 -29.76 -9.08
N ARG A 523 3.78 -30.62 -8.06
CA ARG A 523 4.57 -31.85 -8.10
C ARG A 523 4.13 -32.74 -9.26
N GLN A 524 2.81 -32.99 -9.40
CA GLN A 524 2.30 -33.81 -10.48
C GLN A 524 2.60 -33.20 -11.86
N ALA A 525 2.47 -31.88 -12.03
CA ALA A 525 2.82 -31.20 -13.27
C ALA A 525 4.30 -31.36 -13.61
N SER A 526 5.17 -31.28 -12.60
CA SER A 526 6.62 -31.46 -12.76
C SER A 526 6.96 -32.91 -13.19
N GLU A 527 6.30 -33.92 -12.59
CA GLU A 527 6.41 -35.31 -13.03
C GLU A 527 5.95 -35.48 -14.49
N THR A 528 4.82 -34.88 -14.85
CA THR A 528 4.28 -34.91 -16.21
C THR A 528 5.24 -34.25 -17.20
N LEU A 529 5.82 -33.10 -16.86
CA LEU A 529 6.80 -32.42 -17.72
C LEU A 529 8.05 -33.27 -17.95
N CYS A 530 8.55 -33.97 -16.90
CA CYS A 530 9.71 -34.84 -17.01
C CYS A 530 9.46 -36.02 -17.95
N THR A 531 8.21 -36.47 -18.16
CA THR A 531 7.90 -37.55 -19.14
C THR A 531 8.20 -37.15 -20.58
N ARG A 532 8.35 -35.87 -20.86
CA ARG A 532 8.69 -35.33 -22.20
C ARG A 532 10.17 -35.22 -22.46
N PHE A 533 11.01 -35.52 -21.47
CA PHE A 533 12.45 -35.54 -21.59
C PHE A 533 12.92 -36.78 -22.34
N HIS A 534 13.85 -36.63 -23.26
CA HIS A 534 14.48 -37.74 -23.98
C HIS A 534 15.99 -37.74 -23.70
N PRO A 535 16.54 -38.84 -23.13
CA PRO A 535 17.95 -38.88 -22.73
C PRO A 535 18.95 -38.63 -23.87
N GLU A 536 18.72 -39.23 -25.06
CA GLU A 536 19.63 -39.06 -26.22
C GLU A 536 19.66 -37.62 -26.74
N VAL A 537 18.49 -36.93 -26.71
CA VAL A 537 18.42 -35.50 -27.08
C VAL A 537 18.92 -34.62 -25.94
N GLY A 538 18.73 -35.05 -24.69
CA GLY A 538 19.03 -34.27 -23.48
C GLY A 538 18.10 -33.07 -23.24
N ALA A 539 16.91 -33.07 -23.84
CA ALA A 539 15.98 -31.95 -23.75
C ALA A 539 14.50 -32.43 -23.66
N ILE A 540 13.64 -31.51 -23.22
CA ILE A 540 12.18 -31.71 -23.12
C ILE A 540 11.55 -31.32 -24.45
N ARG A 541 10.72 -32.23 -25.03
CA ARG A 541 10.01 -31.99 -26.28
C ARG A 541 8.86 -31.00 -26.10
N SER A 542 8.76 -30.04 -27.02
CA SER A 542 7.80 -28.94 -26.89
C SER A 542 6.36 -29.31 -27.22
N TRP A 543 6.12 -29.97 -28.38
CA TRP A 543 4.77 -30.40 -28.81
C TRP A 543 4.80 -31.70 -29.61
N ASP A 544 3.61 -32.24 -29.90
CA ASP A 544 3.41 -33.51 -30.58
C ASP A 544 2.72 -33.39 -31.95
N HIS A 545 2.38 -32.17 -32.39
CA HIS A 545 1.74 -31.94 -33.67
C HIS A 545 2.75 -31.76 -34.80
N ASN A 546 2.27 -31.78 -36.07
CA ASN A 546 3.07 -31.56 -37.28
C ASN A 546 4.30 -32.50 -37.38
N ARG A 547 4.09 -33.80 -37.07
CA ARG A 547 5.13 -34.83 -37.05
C ARG A 547 5.80 -35.05 -38.43
N ASP A 548 5.16 -34.68 -39.49
CA ASP A 548 5.73 -34.70 -40.85
C ASP A 548 6.86 -33.67 -41.02
N ARG A 549 6.77 -32.55 -40.29
CA ARG A 549 7.78 -31.48 -40.32
C ARG A 549 8.84 -31.72 -39.24
N TRP A 550 8.41 -32.02 -37.99
CA TRP A 550 9.29 -32.15 -36.84
C TRP A 550 9.27 -33.53 -36.21
N ARG A 551 10.44 -34.06 -35.94
CA ARG A 551 10.58 -35.34 -35.20
C ARG A 551 10.59 -35.13 -33.70
N TYR A 552 11.42 -34.20 -33.24
CA TYR A 552 11.58 -33.84 -31.83
C TYR A 552 11.83 -32.33 -31.68
N PRO A 553 10.77 -31.52 -31.78
CA PRO A 553 10.89 -30.07 -31.72
C PRO A 553 11.12 -29.61 -30.28
N VAL A 554 12.11 -28.71 -30.12
CA VAL A 554 12.39 -27.99 -28.88
C VAL A 554 12.37 -26.51 -29.23
N ILE A 555 11.59 -25.70 -28.48
CA ILE A 555 11.54 -24.25 -28.66
C ILE A 555 12.13 -23.53 -27.47
N ILE A 556 12.61 -22.32 -27.69
CA ILE A 556 13.27 -21.49 -26.68
C ILE A 556 12.35 -21.19 -25.48
N ASP A 557 11.03 -21.13 -25.67
CA ASP A 557 9.98 -20.91 -24.66
C ASP A 557 10.08 -21.89 -23.49
N ASN A 558 10.59 -23.11 -23.76
CA ASN A 558 10.71 -24.13 -22.73
C ASN A 558 11.63 -23.74 -21.56
N MET A 559 12.54 -22.79 -21.79
CA MET A 559 13.40 -22.25 -20.72
C MET A 559 12.58 -21.72 -19.53
N MET A 560 11.36 -21.18 -19.77
CA MET A 560 10.47 -20.70 -18.72
C MET A 560 9.86 -21.83 -17.87
N ASN A 561 9.67 -23.02 -18.45
CA ASN A 561 9.06 -24.16 -17.75
C ASN A 561 10.03 -24.86 -16.79
N LEU A 562 11.33 -24.57 -16.89
CA LEU A 562 12.37 -25.16 -16.04
C LEU A 562 12.31 -24.65 -14.61
N GLU A 563 11.82 -23.43 -14.37
CA GLU A 563 11.70 -22.86 -13.03
C GLU A 563 10.85 -23.75 -12.11
N MET A 564 9.74 -24.28 -12.61
CA MET A 564 8.90 -25.21 -11.88
C MET A 564 9.67 -26.48 -11.46
N LEU A 565 10.56 -27.00 -12.33
CA LEU A 565 11.40 -28.16 -12.03
C LEU A 565 12.45 -27.85 -10.97
N PHE A 566 13.15 -26.71 -11.09
CA PHE A 566 14.13 -26.30 -10.08
C PHE A 566 13.50 -26.14 -8.70
N LYS A 567 12.39 -25.41 -8.60
CA LYS A 567 11.64 -25.25 -7.34
C LYS A 567 11.18 -26.60 -6.76
N MET A 568 10.75 -27.53 -7.61
CA MET A 568 10.34 -28.84 -7.16
C MET A 568 11.52 -29.66 -6.64
N SER A 569 12.69 -29.59 -7.28
CA SER A 569 13.91 -30.24 -6.78
C SER A 569 14.34 -29.69 -5.42
N GLU A 570 14.34 -28.38 -5.24
CA GLU A 570 14.68 -27.76 -3.94
C GLU A 570 13.72 -28.20 -2.83
N SER A 571 12.43 -28.23 -3.12
CA SER A 571 11.39 -28.54 -2.12
C SER A 571 11.29 -29.99 -1.74
N THR A 572 11.63 -30.92 -2.68
CA THR A 572 11.53 -32.39 -2.45
C THR A 572 12.89 -33.02 -2.14
N GLY A 573 14.00 -32.37 -2.50
CA GLY A 573 15.33 -32.95 -2.50
C GLY A 573 15.54 -34.01 -3.62
N ASP A 574 14.58 -34.18 -4.55
CA ASP A 574 14.71 -35.12 -5.67
C ASP A 574 15.56 -34.50 -6.80
N PRO A 575 16.76 -35.02 -7.07
CA PRO A 575 17.66 -34.46 -8.09
C PRO A 575 17.13 -34.63 -9.51
N LYS A 576 16.21 -35.53 -9.76
CA LYS A 576 15.63 -35.81 -11.09
C LYS A 576 15.13 -34.54 -11.78
N PHE A 577 14.42 -33.69 -11.05
CA PHE A 577 13.87 -32.46 -11.61
C PHE A 577 14.96 -31.48 -12.03
N ARG A 578 15.97 -31.30 -11.16
CA ARG A 578 17.14 -30.47 -11.45
C ARG A 578 17.95 -31.01 -12.63
N ASP A 579 18.19 -32.31 -12.67
CA ASP A 579 18.99 -32.95 -13.73
C ASP A 579 18.34 -32.79 -15.10
N VAL A 580 17.02 -32.94 -15.19
CA VAL A 580 16.25 -32.71 -16.42
C VAL A 580 16.33 -31.23 -16.83
N ALA A 581 16.17 -30.29 -15.89
CA ALA A 581 16.22 -28.85 -16.16
C ALA A 581 17.60 -28.43 -16.64
N VAL A 582 18.69 -28.83 -15.96
CA VAL A 582 20.08 -28.53 -16.33
C VAL A 582 20.43 -29.13 -17.69
N SER A 583 20.08 -30.41 -17.94
CA SER A 583 20.31 -31.04 -19.22
C SER A 583 19.64 -30.28 -20.37
N HIS A 584 18.39 -29.90 -20.18
CA HIS A 584 17.65 -29.10 -21.18
C HIS A 584 18.33 -27.73 -21.42
N ALA A 585 18.69 -27.01 -20.35
CA ALA A 585 19.36 -25.72 -20.45
C ALA A 585 20.71 -25.82 -21.20
N ASP A 586 21.51 -26.87 -20.92
CA ASP A 586 22.79 -27.12 -21.59
C ASP A 586 22.64 -27.42 -23.09
N VAL A 587 21.62 -28.18 -23.46
CA VAL A 587 21.32 -28.49 -24.87
C VAL A 587 20.87 -27.22 -25.60
N THR A 588 20.01 -26.45 -24.95
CA THR A 588 19.50 -25.16 -25.47
C THR A 588 20.64 -24.14 -25.64
N LEU A 589 21.55 -24.05 -24.66
CA LEU A 589 22.75 -23.21 -24.73
C LEU A 589 23.62 -23.50 -25.99
N ARG A 590 23.83 -24.77 -26.24
CA ARG A 590 24.67 -25.20 -27.40
C ARG A 590 24.01 -25.00 -28.75
N ASN A 591 22.70 -25.16 -28.84
CA ASN A 591 22.04 -25.34 -30.13
C ASN A 591 21.09 -24.20 -30.53
N HIS A 592 20.47 -23.48 -29.57
CA HIS A 592 19.45 -22.46 -29.88
C HIS A 592 20.03 -21.07 -30.16
N PHE A 593 21.32 -20.82 -29.87
CA PHE A 593 21.89 -19.49 -30.02
C PHE A 593 22.90 -19.41 -31.15
N ARG A 594 22.88 -18.26 -31.81
CA ARG A 594 23.89 -17.87 -32.79
C ARG A 594 25.12 -17.28 -32.06
N PRO A 595 26.29 -17.17 -32.75
CA PRO A 595 27.48 -16.59 -32.14
C PRO A 595 27.30 -15.16 -31.61
N ASP A 596 26.36 -14.39 -32.15
CA ASP A 596 26.04 -13.02 -31.72
C ASP A 596 25.17 -12.94 -30.45
N GLY A 597 24.56 -14.03 -30.00
CA GLY A 597 23.64 -14.06 -28.84
C GLY A 597 22.19 -14.11 -29.23
N SER A 598 21.82 -13.99 -30.50
CA SER A 598 20.46 -14.16 -30.99
C SER A 598 20.02 -15.62 -30.97
N SER A 599 18.73 -15.90 -30.76
CA SER A 599 18.18 -17.24 -30.69
C SER A 599 17.47 -17.68 -31.96
N TYR A 600 17.50 -18.98 -32.25
CA TYR A 600 16.50 -19.65 -33.07
C TYR A 600 15.25 -19.94 -32.24
N HIS A 601 14.07 -19.84 -32.85
CA HIS A 601 12.85 -20.22 -32.15
C HIS A 601 12.77 -21.74 -31.94
N VAL A 602 12.95 -22.55 -33.00
CA VAL A 602 12.82 -24.00 -33.00
C VAL A 602 14.13 -24.67 -33.38
N VAL A 603 14.55 -25.66 -32.61
CA VAL A 603 15.57 -26.64 -33.00
C VAL A 603 14.91 -28.02 -32.98
N ASP A 604 14.93 -28.70 -34.12
CA ASP A 604 14.41 -30.06 -34.25
C ASP A 604 15.53 -31.08 -34.20
N TYR A 605 15.34 -32.15 -33.43
CA TYR A 605 16.38 -33.17 -33.20
C TYR A 605 15.93 -34.55 -33.75
N ASP A 606 16.91 -35.41 -34.02
CA ASP A 606 16.70 -36.82 -34.22
C ASP A 606 16.74 -37.55 -32.85
N PRO A 607 15.63 -38.10 -32.37
CA PRO A 607 15.62 -38.79 -31.08
C PRO A 607 16.43 -40.07 -31.02
N SER A 608 16.91 -40.60 -32.16
CA SER A 608 17.71 -41.82 -32.20
C SER A 608 19.17 -41.61 -31.82
N ASP A 609 19.71 -40.37 -32.01
CA ASP A 609 21.13 -40.04 -31.77
C ASP A 609 21.34 -38.66 -31.18
N GLY A 610 20.27 -37.87 -30.93
CA GLY A 610 20.30 -36.54 -30.38
C GLY A 610 20.84 -35.48 -31.34
N SER A 611 21.10 -35.78 -32.60
CA SER A 611 21.63 -34.83 -33.57
C SER A 611 20.64 -33.74 -33.96
N VAL A 612 21.15 -32.52 -34.24
CA VAL A 612 20.32 -31.41 -34.73
C VAL A 612 19.96 -31.68 -36.20
N ARG A 613 18.69 -31.74 -36.52
CA ARG A 613 18.14 -31.91 -37.87
C ARG A 613 18.00 -30.57 -38.59
N MET A 614 17.40 -29.57 -37.90
CA MET A 614 17.20 -28.24 -38.47
C MET A 614 17.01 -27.19 -37.37
N LYS A 615 17.32 -25.95 -37.74
CA LYS A 615 17.07 -24.77 -36.91
C LYS A 615 16.20 -23.81 -37.71
N MET A 616 15.10 -23.35 -37.10
CA MET A 616 14.07 -22.58 -37.81
C MET A 616 13.25 -21.72 -36.90
N THR A 617 12.26 -21.07 -37.49
CA THR A 617 11.21 -20.39 -36.72
C THR A 617 9.85 -21.04 -36.94
N HIS A 618 8.92 -20.81 -35.98
CA HIS A 618 7.50 -21.09 -36.09
C HIS A 618 6.67 -19.80 -35.86
N GLN A 619 7.16 -18.92 -34.99
CA GLN A 619 6.48 -17.65 -34.63
C GLN A 619 7.22 -16.43 -35.19
N GLY A 620 8.52 -16.50 -35.49
CA GLY A 620 9.29 -15.40 -36.05
C GLY A 620 9.02 -15.16 -37.55
N TYR A 621 9.54 -14.06 -38.08
CA TYR A 621 9.38 -13.62 -39.46
C TYR A 621 10.02 -14.58 -40.47
N SER A 622 11.25 -15.05 -40.17
CA SER A 622 11.96 -16.01 -41.01
C SER A 622 12.90 -16.85 -40.14
N ASP A 623 13.44 -17.97 -40.72
CA ASP A 623 14.37 -18.85 -39.99
C ASP A 623 15.65 -18.13 -39.55
N ASP A 624 16.02 -17.04 -40.23
CA ASP A 624 17.18 -16.20 -39.90
C ASP A 624 16.81 -15.00 -39.02
N SER A 625 15.52 -14.80 -38.69
CA SER A 625 15.05 -13.63 -37.96
C SER A 625 15.22 -13.74 -36.44
N PHE A 626 14.86 -12.67 -35.74
CA PHE A 626 15.00 -12.53 -34.30
C PHE A 626 13.64 -12.25 -33.67
N TRP A 627 12.85 -13.29 -33.44
CA TRP A 627 11.57 -13.18 -32.75
C TRP A 627 11.80 -12.64 -31.33
N SER A 628 11.31 -11.42 -31.04
CA SER A 628 11.69 -10.67 -29.84
C SER A 628 11.32 -11.37 -28.54
N ARG A 629 10.16 -12.02 -28.49
CA ARG A 629 9.76 -12.77 -27.29
C ARG A 629 10.64 -13.99 -27.04
N GLY A 630 11.13 -14.64 -28.10
CA GLY A 630 12.12 -15.72 -27.99
C GLY A 630 13.43 -15.26 -27.34
N GLN A 631 13.88 -14.03 -27.63
CA GLN A 631 15.04 -13.45 -26.94
C GLN A 631 14.75 -13.25 -25.45
N GLY A 632 13.55 -12.76 -25.11
CA GLY A 632 13.11 -12.60 -23.73
C GLY A 632 13.07 -13.92 -22.97
N TRP A 633 12.54 -15.01 -23.58
CA TRP A 633 12.55 -16.33 -22.99
C TRP A 633 13.96 -16.83 -22.68
N GLY A 634 14.91 -16.59 -23.60
CA GLY A 634 16.32 -16.92 -23.40
C GLY A 634 16.94 -16.12 -22.26
N LEU A 635 16.77 -14.79 -22.24
CA LEU A 635 17.33 -13.92 -21.21
C LEU A 635 16.83 -14.29 -19.82
N TYR A 636 15.51 -14.33 -19.63
CA TYR A 636 14.91 -14.70 -18.34
C TYR A 636 15.33 -16.13 -17.94
N GLY A 637 15.20 -17.08 -18.86
CA GLY A 637 15.48 -18.48 -18.58
C GLY A 637 16.92 -18.74 -18.14
N TYR A 638 17.94 -18.11 -18.75
CA TYR A 638 19.33 -18.29 -18.32
C TYR A 638 19.67 -17.51 -17.05
N THR A 639 19.07 -16.35 -16.83
CA THR A 639 19.17 -15.65 -15.55
C THR A 639 18.60 -16.51 -14.41
N MET A 640 17.42 -17.09 -14.62
CA MET A 640 16.78 -18.03 -13.70
C MET A 640 17.62 -19.30 -13.49
N CYS A 641 18.17 -19.90 -14.55
CA CYS A 641 19.06 -21.06 -14.41
C CYS A 641 20.28 -20.73 -13.53
N TYR A 642 20.86 -19.53 -13.67
CA TYR A 642 21.95 -19.10 -12.78
C TYR A 642 21.49 -18.98 -11.33
N ARG A 643 20.31 -18.43 -11.05
CA ARG A 643 19.72 -18.34 -9.70
C ARG A 643 19.75 -19.68 -8.97
N PHE A 644 19.35 -20.75 -9.66
CA PHE A 644 19.22 -22.09 -9.05
C PHE A 644 20.54 -22.92 -9.08
N THR A 645 21.45 -22.62 -9.99
CA THR A 645 22.62 -23.48 -10.19
C THR A 645 23.93 -22.84 -9.77
N HIS A 646 24.01 -21.50 -9.79
CA HIS A 646 25.23 -20.71 -9.69
C HIS A 646 26.30 -21.09 -10.73
N ASP A 647 25.89 -21.68 -11.87
CA ASP A 647 26.79 -22.01 -12.97
C ASP A 647 27.14 -20.76 -13.77
N PRO A 648 28.40 -20.31 -13.77
CA PRO A 648 28.79 -19.05 -14.41
C PRO A 648 28.56 -19.04 -15.93
N ARG A 649 28.44 -20.21 -16.59
CA ARG A 649 28.11 -20.29 -18.02
C ARG A 649 26.76 -19.69 -18.33
N TYR A 650 25.76 -19.90 -17.44
CA TYR A 650 24.41 -19.35 -17.61
C TYR A 650 24.37 -17.84 -17.39
N LEU A 651 25.11 -17.34 -16.41
CA LEU A 651 25.24 -15.90 -16.17
C LEU A 651 25.91 -15.17 -17.35
N GLU A 652 27.01 -15.73 -17.83
CA GLU A 652 27.75 -15.18 -19.00
C GLU A 652 26.84 -15.16 -20.24
N HIS A 653 26.08 -16.23 -20.46
CA HIS A 653 25.16 -16.32 -21.58
C HIS A 653 23.98 -15.35 -21.46
N ALA A 654 23.38 -15.19 -20.27
CA ALA A 654 22.35 -14.19 -20.02
C ALA A 654 22.84 -12.76 -20.31
N ARG A 655 24.04 -12.42 -19.84
CA ARG A 655 24.71 -11.13 -20.16
C ARG A 655 24.86 -10.93 -21.67
N LYS A 656 25.33 -11.95 -22.38
CA LYS A 656 25.48 -11.89 -23.82
C LYS A 656 24.16 -11.65 -24.57
N ILE A 657 23.06 -12.29 -24.13
CA ILE A 657 21.74 -12.06 -24.72
C ILE A 657 21.28 -10.61 -24.42
N ALA A 658 21.48 -10.14 -23.18
CA ALA A 658 21.15 -8.78 -22.77
C ALA A 658 21.89 -7.74 -23.58
N ASP A 659 23.23 -7.88 -23.70
CA ASP A 659 24.07 -6.96 -24.47
C ASP A 659 23.68 -6.91 -25.94
N TRP A 660 23.41 -8.08 -26.54
CA TRP A 660 22.93 -8.15 -27.91
C TRP A 660 21.57 -7.44 -28.08
N PHE A 661 20.62 -7.72 -27.22
CA PHE A 661 19.26 -7.16 -27.33
C PHE A 661 19.23 -5.63 -27.13
N LEU A 662 19.96 -5.13 -26.14
CA LEU A 662 20.00 -3.70 -25.83
C LEU A 662 20.68 -2.86 -26.92
N ASN A 663 21.57 -3.48 -27.70
CA ASN A 663 22.38 -2.82 -28.76
C ASN A 663 21.89 -3.14 -30.17
N ILE A 664 20.78 -3.85 -30.35
CA ILE A 664 20.29 -4.23 -31.69
C ILE A 664 19.87 -2.97 -32.49
N PRO A 665 20.36 -2.81 -33.75
CA PRO A 665 19.90 -1.73 -34.60
C PRO A 665 18.38 -1.75 -34.85
N GLY A 666 17.78 -0.59 -34.91
CA GLY A 666 16.34 -0.45 -35.14
C GLY A 666 15.46 -0.66 -33.90
N MET A 667 16.06 -0.74 -32.70
CA MET A 667 15.29 -0.73 -31.46
C MET A 667 14.46 0.56 -31.36
N PRO A 668 13.16 0.48 -31.13
CA PRO A 668 12.30 1.65 -30.95
C PRO A 668 12.72 2.53 -29.77
N SER A 669 12.40 3.84 -29.85
CA SER A 669 12.83 4.83 -28.83
C SER A 669 12.25 4.57 -27.45
N ASP A 670 11.08 3.90 -27.35
CA ASP A 670 10.40 3.50 -26.11
C ASP A 670 10.88 2.14 -25.58
N HIS A 671 11.82 1.48 -26.29
CA HIS A 671 12.34 0.16 -25.96
C HIS A 671 11.32 -0.99 -25.89
N ILE A 672 10.11 -0.78 -26.40
CA ILE A 672 9.18 -1.87 -26.67
C ILE A 672 9.54 -2.43 -28.05
N PRO A 673 10.11 -3.65 -28.14
CA PRO A 673 10.63 -4.16 -29.41
C PRO A 673 9.50 -4.42 -30.42
N TYR A 674 9.84 -4.38 -31.70
CA TYR A 674 8.97 -4.98 -32.71
C TYR A 674 8.81 -6.48 -32.42
N TRP A 675 7.73 -7.09 -32.88
CA TRP A 675 7.46 -8.51 -32.64
C TRP A 675 8.58 -9.43 -33.19
N ASP A 676 9.26 -8.97 -34.25
CA ASP A 676 10.50 -9.56 -34.75
C ASP A 676 11.42 -8.41 -35.24
N MET A 677 12.67 -8.43 -34.85
CA MET A 677 13.62 -7.34 -35.09
C MET A 677 14.32 -7.43 -36.45
N LYS A 678 13.79 -8.26 -37.37
CA LYS A 678 14.33 -8.42 -38.74
C LYS A 678 13.23 -8.29 -39.81
N VAL A 679 12.03 -7.85 -39.43
CA VAL A 679 10.99 -7.55 -40.42
C VAL A 679 11.39 -6.31 -41.27
N PRO A 680 10.97 -6.24 -42.54
CA PRO A 680 11.20 -5.05 -43.37
C PRO A 680 10.70 -3.77 -42.71
N GLY A 681 11.53 -2.73 -42.69
CA GLY A 681 11.16 -1.43 -42.15
C GLY A 681 11.56 -1.20 -40.68
N VAL A 682 12.29 -2.14 -40.03
CA VAL A 682 12.82 -1.92 -38.67
C VAL A 682 13.89 -0.82 -38.61
N ASP A 683 14.49 -0.47 -39.75
CA ASP A 683 15.45 0.61 -39.93
C ASP A 683 14.81 2.00 -39.96
N VAL A 684 13.46 2.06 -40.07
CA VAL A 684 12.69 3.30 -39.90
C VAL A 684 12.42 3.53 -38.43
N ALA A 685 12.94 4.63 -37.89
CA ALA A 685 12.78 4.95 -36.48
C ALA A 685 11.29 4.98 -36.06
N ASP A 686 10.95 4.25 -35.01
CA ASP A 686 9.60 4.16 -34.43
C ASP A 686 8.48 3.85 -35.46
N ASN A 687 8.75 2.97 -36.42
CA ASN A 687 7.84 2.64 -37.49
C ASN A 687 6.47 2.17 -36.95
N PRO A 688 5.37 2.92 -37.18
CA PRO A 688 4.06 2.60 -36.64
C PRO A 688 3.39 1.40 -37.34
N ASP A 689 3.88 1.00 -38.52
CA ASP A 689 3.30 -0.07 -39.32
C ASP A 689 3.74 -1.47 -38.84
N ILE A 690 4.75 -1.53 -37.99
CA ILE A 690 5.27 -2.79 -37.43
C ILE A 690 4.71 -2.99 -35.99
N PRO A 691 3.98 -4.09 -35.75
CA PRO A 691 3.47 -4.38 -34.41
C PRO A 691 4.59 -4.48 -33.35
N ARG A 692 4.32 -3.92 -32.18
CA ARG A 692 5.18 -4.01 -30.99
C ARG A 692 4.83 -5.25 -30.17
N ASP A 693 5.83 -5.87 -29.50
CA ASP A 693 5.60 -6.95 -28.56
C ASP A 693 5.82 -6.48 -27.11
N ALA A 694 4.73 -5.99 -26.48
CA ALA A 694 4.76 -5.54 -25.10
C ALA A 694 5.08 -6.68 -24.11
N SER A 695 4.72 -7.93 -24.44
CA SER A 695 5.06 -9.07 -23.59
C SER A 695 6.56 -9.39 -23.63
N ALA A 696 7.21 -9.23 -24.79
CA ALA A 696 8.66 -9.32 -24.90
C ALA A 696 9.34 -8.24 -24.05
N ALA A 697 8.87 -6.99 -24.12
CA ALA A 697 9.41 -5.89 -23.32
C ALA A 697 9.31 -6.17 -21.82
N SER A 698 8.15 -6.62 -21.33
CA SER A 698 7.92 -6.92 -19.89
C SER A 698 8.80 -8.09 -19.41
N LEU A 699 8.91 -9.14 -20.23
CA LEU A 699 9.73 -10.31 -19.94
C LEU A 699 11.23 -9.96 -19.88
N ILE A 700 11.70 -9.20 -20.84
CA ILE A 700 13.09 -8.73 -20.90
C ILE A 700 13.39 -7.81 -19.72
N ALA A 701 12.49 -6.88 -19.40
CA ALA A 701 12.65 -6.03 -18.22
C ALA A 701 12.78 -6.85 -16.93
N SER A 702 11.93 -7.86 -16.73
CA SER A 702 12.01 -8.77 -15.58
C SER A 702 13.37 -9.50 -15.52
N GLY A 703 13.83 -10.06 -16.64
CA GLY A 703 15.13 -10.72 -16.71
C GLY A 703 16.29 -9.77 -16.44
N LEU A 704 16.25 -8.53 -16.94
CA LEU A 704 17.29 -7.51 -16.70
C LEU A 704 17.33 -7.06 -15.24
N TYR A 705 16.18 -6.87 -14.58
CA TYR A 705 16.13 -6.52 -13.16
C TYR A 705 16.78 -7.60 -12.28
N GLU A 706 16.53 -8.85 -12.57
CA GLU A 706 17.18 -9.95 -11.85
C GLU A 706 18.68 -10.05 -12.20
N LEU A 707 19.04 -9.97 -13.49
CA LEU A 707 20.42 -10.07 -13.95
C LEU A 707 21.32 -8.99 -13.32
N ALA A 708 20.76 -7.79 -13.09
CA ALA A 708 21.48 -6.69 -12.45
C ALA A 708 21.94 -7.02 -11.02
N GLN A 709 21.22 -7.89 -10.30
CA GLN A 709 21.59 -8.31 -8.95
C GLN A 709 22.85 -9.20 -8.90
N TYR A 710 23.22 -9.81 -10.01
CA TYR A 710 24.39 -10.71 -10.13
C TYR A 710 25.62 -10.02 -10.72
N SER A 711 25.65 -8.70 -10.78
CA SER A 711 26.79 -7.94 -11.32
C SER A 711 27.81 -7.71 -10.22
N ASP A 712 29.05 -8.21 -10.39
CA ASP A 712 30.15 -8.10 -9.43
C ASP A 712 30.76 -6.68 -9.32
N THR A 713 30.23 -5.72 -10.05
CA THR A 713 30.61 -4.32 -9.93
C THR A 713 29.39 -3.48 -9.69
N GLU A 714 29.42 -2.67 -8.62
CA GLU A 714 28.47 -1.59 -8.39
C GLU A 714 28.17 -0.79 -9.68
N LYS A 715 29.14 -0.71 -10.58
CA LYS A 715 29.03 -0.03 -11.88
C LYS A 715 28.14 -0.72 -12.91
N ALA A 716 27.98 -2.04 -12.89
CA ALA A 716 27.16 -2.73 -13.89
C ALA A 716 25.69 -2.80 -13.47
N ALA A 717 25.41 -2.99 -12.16
CA ALA A 717 24.06 -2.85 -11.62
C ALA A 717 23.56 -1.40 -11.78
N ASP A 718 24.42 -0.42 -11.47
CA ASP A 718 24.15 0.99 -11.70
C ASP A 718 23.97 1.33 -13.18
N TYR A 719 24.70 0.70 -14.09
CA TYR A 719 24.58 0.96 -15.52
C TYR A 719 23.18 0.60 -16.03
N TYR A 720 22.70 -0.62 -15.81
CA TYR A 720 21.39 -1.06 -16.29
C TYR A 720 20.25 -0.40 -15.51
N TYR A 721 20.42 -0.20 -14.22
CA TYR A 721 19.46 0.51 -13.37
C TYR A 721 19.39 2.00 -13.73
N LEU A 722 20.54 2.68 -13.84
CA LEU A 722 20.63 4.08 -14.25
C LEU A 722 20.18 4.27 -15.70
N GLU A 723 20.47 3.34 -16.61
CA GLU A 723 19.99 3.39 -17.98
C GLU A 723 18.46 3.25 -18.04
N ALA A 724 17.85 2.34 -17.27
CA ALA A 724 16.41 2.21 -17.14
C ALA A 724 15.78 3.49 -16.53
N LEU A 725 16.41 4.09 -15.51
CA LEU A 725 15.97 5.35 -14.91
C LEU A 725 16.14 6.55 -15.83
N LEU A 726 17.26 6.65 -16.57
CA LEU A 726 17.50 7.71 -17.54
C LEU A 726 16.52 7.63 -18.71
N ARG A 727 16.22 6.44 -19.19
CA ARG A 727 15.22 6.19 -20.22
C ARG A 727 13.83 6.58 -19.73
N LYS A 728 13.48 6.25 -18.48
CA LYS A 728 12.23 6.67 -17.81
C LYS A 728 12.17 8.21 -17.68
N ARG A 729 13.27 8.87 -17.35
CA ARG A 729 13.35 10.35 -17.27
C ARG A 729 13.15 11.00 -18.64
N ASN A 730 13.80 10.48 -19.67
CA ASN A 730 13.72 11.00 -21.04
C ASN A 730 12.31 10.84 -21.62
N LEU A 731 11.58 9.78 -21.28
CA LEU A 731 10.16 9.63 -21.62
C LEU A 731 9.25 10.68 -20.95
N LYS A 732 9.62 11.17 -19.76
CA LYS A 732 8.90 12.29 -19.08
C LYS A 732 9.21 13.65 -19.74
N GLU A 733 10.39 13.84 -20.26
CA GLU A 733 10.80 15.09 -20.93
C GLU A 733 10.28 15.21 -22.38
N SER A 734 10.11 14.10 -23.10
CA SER A 734 9.53 14.08 -24.46
C SER A 734 8.01 14.30 -24.48
N LYS A 735 7.33 14.28 -23.33
CA LYS A 735 5.88 14.57 -23.19
C LYS A 735 5.60 15.99 -22.69
N LYS A 736 6.62 16.85 -22.54
CA LYS A 736 6.49 18.30 -22.36
C LYS A 736 6.74 19.03 -23.69
#